data_284e9765a6eeb6858de949e014d22382
#
_entry.id   284e9765a6eeb6858de949e014d22382
#
_cell.length_a   1.000
_cell.length_b   1.000
_cell.length_c   1.000
_cell.angle_alpha   90.00
_cell.angle_beta   90.00
_cell.angle_gamma   90.00
#
_symmetry.space_group_name_H-M   'P 1'
#
loop_
_entity.id
_entity.type
_entity.pdbx_description
1 polymer ?
#
loop_
_entity_poly.entity_id
_entity_poly.type
_entity_poly.pdbx_seq_one_letter_code
_entity_poly.pdbx_strand_id
1 'polypeptide(L)'
;MGSIEKLKTKRIISYFVFPLALIYFECVFRLSTQGTIFTFPTLAMMLFSASWGSFLCFITSLFKNPKIKYTLIAVFLGVCAVLYLVEYFVYRQFKVFYDVNTVLSGAGDAMSGFLDVALQLIFSLDGIFKILLFFLPIILYLIFGRMLFVSELYRDKNVFTSLILVFLCFGLGILLVFVNPHCRDIYKTEYNFQVAVEELGLFTGVRLDIQKNLFGTEQSFEEYDDTMAPVLEPEVEEPKVYDFNKMELDLSKRGGKIGDLNKYVSSLEASRQNEYTGIFKGKNLIMLTAEAFTAEVIDPKLTPTLYRLATKGINFTDYYQPSSAGTTGGEYQNIFGMLPTAGGKSFKNTEKHLNYMTMGSQLDRLGYYGQAFHNNTYTYYSRNVTHNNLGYSEGFMGYGNGMEKYVKWEWPQSDLDMIAGTLPLYIDKQPFNAYYMTVSGHSGYSRSGNAMTKKNWEAVQNLPYSDDVKGYLAANMELEKALEHLVKTLEEKGIADDTVICLATDHFPYGLDKGGKLGNMPKLSELYGYEVTNYFERDHSRLIIWCGALEKKKPIVVDSPTFSLDILPTLSNLFGTEFDSRLFPGRDVFSDADALVFNSNYDWKTEYGTYISSKGKFTQTDKSVKLPKDYVKNMKAKVRNKIRYCKLALDTDYYRHLFS
;
A
#
# COMPACT_ATOMS: atom_id res chain seq x y z
N MET A 1 -38.23 20.64 -45.02
CA MET A 1 -37.24 19.57 -44.81
C MET A 1 -36.13 19.97 -43.80
N GLY A 2 -35.49 21.13 -43.92
CA GLY A 2 -34.35 21.53 -43.06
C GLY A 2 -34.65 21.71 -41.56
N SER A 3 -35.88 22.02 -41.12
CA SER A 3 -36.18 22.18 -39.69
C SER A 3 -36.35 20.84 -38.96
N ILE A 4 -36.90 19.83 -39.62
CA ILE A 4 -37.09 18.48 -39.07
C ILE A 4 -35.75 17.76 -38.96
N GLU A 5 -34.87 17.97 -39.94
CA GLU A 5 -33.53 17.39 -39.94
C GLU A 5 -32.61 17.99 -38.84
N LYS A 6 -32.68 19.32 -38.64
CA LYS A 6 -32.04 20.01 -37.50
C LYS A 6 -32.56 19.54 -36.16
N LEU A 7 -33.85 19.25 -36.02
CA LEU A 7 -34.45 18.70 -34.80
C LEU A 7 -34.01 17.26 -34.54
N LYS A 8 -33.90 16.41 -35.57
CA LYS A 8 -33.38 15.05 -35.47
C LYS A 8 -31.89 15.06 -35.01
N THR A 9 -31.09 15.93 -35.61
CA THR A 9 -29.64 16.05 -35.27
C THR A 9 -29.46 16.51 -33.82
N LYS A 10 -30.17 17.55 -33.37
CA LYS A 10 -30.11 18.02 -31.97
C LYS A 10 -30.53 16.93 -30.99
N ARG A 11 -31.54 16.13 -31.33
CA ARG A 11 -31.96 14.99 -30.51
C ARG A 11 -30.90 13.93 -30.42
N ILE A 12 -30.25 13.54 -31.50
CA ILE A 12 -29.17 12.55 -31.51
C ILE A 12 -28.02 13.04 -30.62
N ILE A 13 -27.62 14.29 -30.75
CA ILE A 13 -26.53 14.87 -29.94
C ILE A 13 -26.85 14.81 -28.43
N SER A 14 -28.13 15.03 -28.04
CA SER A 14 -28.52 15.00 -26.64
C SER A 14 -28.33 13.63 -25.94
N TYR A 15 -28.31 12.52 -26.68
CA TYR A 15 -28.01 11.19 -26.14
C TYR A 15 -26.53 10.97 -25.83
N PHE A 16 -25.68 11.72 -26.49
CA PHE A 16 -24.23 11.50 -26.40
C PHE A 16 -23.51 12.50 -25.50
N VAL A 17 -24.22 13.48 -24.91
CA VAL A 17 -23.60 14.51 -24.05
C VAL A 17 -22.85 13.87 -22.88
N PHE A 18 -23.52 13.06 -22.05
CA PHE A 18 -22.87 12.38 -20.93
C PHE A 18 -21.96 11.23 -21.37
N PRO A 19 -22.36 10.32 -22.29
CA PRO A 19 -21.45 9.29 -22.77
C PRO A 19 -20.10 9.83 -23.25
N LEU A 20 -20.12 10.87 -24.09
CA LEU A 20 -18.90 11.49 -24.57
C LEU A 20 -18.13 12.23 -23.48
N ALA A 21 -18.82 12.92 -22.58
CA ALA A 21 -18.19 13.61 -21.46
C ALA A 21 -17.49 12.62 -20.51
N LEU A 22 -18.13 11.49 -20.15
CA LEU A 22 -17.54 10.48 -19.28
C LEU A 22 -16.37 9.75 -19.95
N ILE A 23 -16.48 9.41 -21.23
CA ILE A 23 -15.35 8.87 -22.00
C ILE A 23 -14.19 9.88 -22.02
N TYR A 24 -14.48 11.17 -22.22
CA TYR A 24 -13.47 12.22 -22.16
C TYR A 24 -12.80 12.30 -20.79
N PHE A 25 -13.57 12.32 -19.69
CA PHE A 25 -13.02 12.35 -18.34
C PHE A 25 -12.10 11.15 -18.08
N GLU A 26 -12.52 9.95 -18.43
CA GLU A 26 -11.71 8.73 -18.28
C GLU A 26 -10.44 8.80 -19.12
N CYS A 27 -10.53 9.25 -20.36
CA CYS A 27 -9.34 9.37 -21.23
C CYS A 27 -8.34 10.40 -20.69
N VAL A 28 -8.82 11.57 -20.24
CA VAL A 28 -7.97 12.61 -19.64
C VAL A 28 -7.37 12.10 -18.33
N PHE A 29 -8.16 11.44 -17.49
CA PHE A 29 -7.70 10.88 -16.23
C PHE A 29 -6.63 9.80 -16.44
N ARG A 30 -6.91 8.81 -17.30
CA ARG A 30 -5.98 7.74 -17.63
C ARG A 30 -4.67 8.29 -18.26
N LEU A 31 -4.78 9.23 -19.18
CA LEU A 31 -3.60 9.88 -19.75
C LEU A 31 -2.78 10.63 -18.70
N SER A 32 -3.45 11.26 -17.74
CA SER A 32 -2.81 12.04 -16.67
C SER A 32 -2.16 11.16 -15.61
N THR A 33 -2.72 9.98 -15.31
CA THR A 33 -2.25 9.06 -14.27
C THR A 33 -1.35 7.97 -14.83
N GLN A 34 -1.67 7.40 -16.00
CA GLN A 34 -0.96 6.25 -16.60
C GLN A 34 -0.19 6.61 -17.88
N GLY A 35 -0.48 7.79 -18.51
CA GLY A 35 0.16 8.32 -19.72
C GLY A 35 -0.09 7.52 -20.99
N THR A 36 -1.01 6.56 -21.00
CA THR A 36 -1.40 5.81 -22.20
C THR A 36 -2.91 5.60 -22.23
N ILE A 37 -3.49 5.66 -23.44
CA ILE A 37 -4.91 5.37 -23.66
C ILE A 37 -5.07 4.06 -24.45
N PHE A 38 -4.06 3.70 -25.24
CA PHE A 38 -4.16 2.60 -26.20
C PHE A 38 -3.78 1.26 -25.57
N THR A 39 -4.69 0.72 -24.77
CA THR A 39 -4.61 -0.66 -24.23
C THR A 39 -5.92 -1.37 -24.49
N PHE A 40 -5.91 -2.71 -24.50
CA PHE A 40 -7.16 -3.48 -24.69
C PHE A 40 -8.23 -3.16 -23.62
N PRO A 41 -7.90 -3.03 -22.32
CA PRO A 41 -8.88 -2.67 -21.29
C PRO A 41 -9.57 -1.32 -21.52
N THR A 42 -8.92 -0.37 -22.21
CA THR A 42 -9.50 0.94 -22.51
C THR A 42 -10.81 0.84 -23.28
N LEU A 43 -10.98 -0.17 -24.15
CA LEU A 43 -12.25 -0.37 -24.85
C LEU A 43 -13.38 -0.73 -23.89
N ALA A 44 -13.13 -1.60 -22.90
CA ALA A 44 -14.11 -1.94 -21.87
C ALA A 44 -14.42 -0.72 -20.99
N MET A 45 -13.39 0.06 -20.58
CA MET A 45 -13.53 1.31 -19.85
C MET A 45 -14.44 2.31 -20.61
N MET A 46 -14.21 2.53 -21.92
CA MET A 46 -15.03 3.43 -22.74
C MET A 46 -16.50 2.98 -22.81
N LEU A 47 -16.74 1.66 -22.93
CA LEU A 47 -18.11 1.11 -22.94
C LEU A 47 -18.80 1.27 -21.59
N PHE A 48 -18.10 1.03 -20.48
CA PHE A 48 -18.67 1.29 -19.15
C PHE A 48 -18.95 2.77 -18.93
N SER A 49 -18.05 3.67 -19.36
CA SER A 49 -18.25 5.12 -19.29
C SER A 49 -19.46 5.55 -20.14
N ALA A 50 -19.59 4.98 -21.33
CA ALA A 50 -20.77 5.21 -22.18
C ALA A 50 -22.06 4.71 -21.52
N SER A 51 -22.02 3.55 -20.83
CA SER A 51 -23.15 3.02 -20.07
C SER A 51 -23.55 3.97 -18.93
N TRP A 52 -22.60 4.41 -18.11
CA TRP A 52 -22.84 5.37 -17.03
C TRP A 52 -23.34 6.71 -17.56
N GLY A 53 -22.77 7.22 -18.64
CA GLY A 53 -23.23 8.42 -19.30
C GLY A 53 -24.67 8.28 -19.82
N SER A 54 -25.03 7.13 -20.41
CA SER A 54 -26.39 6.83 -20.85
C SER A 54 -27.36 6.74 -19.67
N PHE A 55 -26.91 6.25 -18.51
CA PHE A 55 -27.70 6.25 -17.28
C PHE A 55 -27.98 7.66 -16.76
N LEU A 56 -27.02 8.57 -16.81
CA LEU A 56 -27.23 9.98 -16.49
C LEU A 56 -28.16 10.66 -17.50
N CYS A 57 -28.06 10.32 -18.80
CA CYS A 57 -29.05 10.75 -19.81
C CYS A 57 -30.44 10.24 -19.50
N PHE A 58 -30.57 8.98 -19.07
CA PHE A 58 -31.83 8.40 -18.63
C PHE A 58 -32.46 9.19 -17.47
N ILE A 59 -31.68 9.38 -16.37
CA ILE A 59 -32.14 10.14 -15.19
C ILE A 59 -32.62 11.54 -15.60
N THR A 60 -31.80 12.28 -16.35
CA THR A 60 -32.12 13.65 -16.74
C THR A 60 -33.33 13.72 -17.72
N SER A 61 -33.56 12.66 -18.50
CA SER A 61 -34.70 12.60 -19.43
C SER A 61 -36.03 12.36 -18.72
N LEU A 62 -36.06 11.94 -17.46
CA LEU A 62 -37.28 11.81 -16.66
C LEU A 62 -37.92 13.18 -16.33
N PHE A 63 -37.11 14.24 -16.33
CA PHE A 63 -37.61 15.59 -16.02
C PHE A 63 -38.21 16.27 -17.26
N LYS A 64 -39.44 16.83 -17.13
CA LYS A 64 -40.15 17.52 -18.23
C LYS A 64 -39.61 18.94 -18.43
N ASN A 65 -39.26 19.63 -17.34
CA ASN A 65 -38.87 21.04 -17.39
C ASN A 65 -37.48 21.20 -18.01
N PRO A 66 -37.31 21.92 -19.13
CA PRO A 66 -36.04 22.08 -19.80
C PRO A 66 -34.98 22.84 -18.95
N LYS A 67 -35.43 23.78 -18.09
CA LYS A 67 -34.51 24.49 -17.17
C LYS A 67 -33.95 23.55 -16.11
N ILE A 68 -34.80 22.71 -15.52
CA ILE A 68 -34.35 21.70 -14.53
C ILE A 68 -33.38 20.72 -15.20
N LYS A 69 -33.70 20.23 -16.38
CA LYS A 69 -32.89 19.33 -17.15
C LYS A 69 -31.52 19.94 -17.46
N TYR A 70 -31.47 21.18 -17.93
CA TYR A 70 -30.23 21.89 -18.20
C TYR A 70 -29.36 22.04 -16.95
N THR A 71 -29.98 22.44 -15.84
CA THR A 71 -29.28 22.60 -14.57
C THR A 71 -28.72 21.27 -14.03
N LEU A 72 -29.54 20.19 -14.08
CA LEU A 72 -29.10 18.86 -13.64
C LEU A 72 -27.93 18.33 -14.46
N ILE A 73 -27.94 18.53 -15.78
CA ILE A 73 -26.81 18.13 -16.62
C ILE A 73 -25.53 18.90 -16.22
N ALA A 74 -25.65 20.22 -16.03
CA ALA A 74 -24.51 21.05 -15.60
C ALA A 74 -23.97 20.59 -14.24
N VAL A 75 -24.86 20.32 -13.27
CA VAL A 75 -24.50 19.82 -11.94
C VAL A 75 -23.81 18.46 -12.02
N PHE A 76 -24.38 17.50 -12.76
CA PHE A 76 -23.77 16.18 -12.89
C PHE A 76 -22.39 16.23 -13.58
N LEU A 77 -22.24 17.04 -14.64
CA LEU A 77 -20.93 17.24 -15.26
C LEU A 77 -19.93 17.87 -14.30
N GLY A 78 -20.37 18.84 -13.48
CA GLY A 78 -19.56 19.47 -12.45
C GLY A 78 -19.12 18.47 -11.37
N VAL A 79 -20.04 17.66 -10.87
CA VAL A 79 -19.72 16.60 -9.88
C VAL A 79 -18.72 15.60 -10.46
N CYS A 80 -18.93 15.14 -11.69
CA CYS A 80 -17.96 14.25 -12.34
C CYS A 80 -16.59 14.91 -12.48
N ALA A 81 -16.51 16.16 -12.95
CA ALA A 81 -15.25 16.89 -13.08
C ALA A 81 -14.49 16.98 -11.75
N VAL A 82 -15.20 17.28 -10.66
CA VAL A 82 -14.62 17.37 -9.31
C VAL A 82 -14.12 15.98 -8.85
N LEU A 83 -14.90 14.92 -9.03
CA LEU A 83 -14.50 13.56 -8.64
C LEU A 83 -13.20 13.13 -9.33
N TYR A 84 -13.10 13.29 -10.65
CA TYR A 84 -11.88 12.97 -11.40
C TYR A 84 -10.69 13.85 -10.99
N LEU A 85 -10.94 15.12 -10.73
CA LEU A 85 -9.89 16.06 -10.34
C LEU A 85 -9.34 15.75 -8.94
N VAL A 86 -10.20 15.43 -7.99
CA VAL A 86 -9.79 15.03 -6.63
C VAL A 86 -8.93 13.77 -6.70
N GLU A 87 -9.40 12.72 -7.38
CA GLU A 87 -8.63 11.48 -7.53
C GLU A 87 -7.31 11.69 -8.28
N TYR A 88 -7.27 12.60 -9.27
CA TYR A 88 -6.03 12.98 -9.93
C TYR A 88 -5.03 13.60 -8.96
N PHE A 89 -5.45 14.53 -8.09
CA PHE A 89 -4.55 15.15 -7.12
C PHE A 89 -4.10 14.18 -6.03
N VAL A 90 -4.98 13.31 -5.57
CA VAL A 90 -4.63 12.21 -4.64
C VAL A 90 -3.57 11.31 -5.27
N TYR A 91 -3.81 10.81 -6.48
CA TYR A 91 -2.85 9.97 -7.18
C TYR A 91 -1.52 10.68 -7.44
N ARG A 92 -1.56 11.95 -7.81
CA ARG A 92 -0.36 12.75 -8.04
C ARG A 92 0.51 12.85 -6.80
N GLN A 93 -0.10 13.00 -5.63
CA GLN A 93 0.61 13.13 -4.35
C GLN A 93 1.05 11.78 -3.77
N PHE A 94 0.15 10.81 -3.70
CA PHE A 94 0.33 9.58 -2.94
C PHE A 94 0.53 8.32 -3.79
N LYS A 95 0.42 8.41 -5.11
CA LYS A 95 0.49 7.28 -6.06
C LYS A 95 -0.51 6.16 -5.80
N VAL A 96 -1.57 6.45 -5.11
CA VAL A 96 -2.72 5.56 -4.84
C VAL A 96 -4.01 6.27 -5.18
N PHE A 97 -5.06 5.51 -5.55
CA PHE A 97 -6.43 6.01 -5.61
C PHE A 97 -7.14 5.69 -4.30
N TYR A 98 -8.02 6.58 -3.86
CA TYR A 98 -8.76 6.38 -2.63
C TYR A 98 -10.07 5.65 -2.88
N ASP A 99 -10.22 4.46 -2.31
CA ASP A 99 -11.46 3.73 -2.31
C ASP A 99 -12.57 4.49 -1.55
N VAL A 100 -13.81 4.07 -1.75
CA VAL A 100 -14.98 4.73 -1.13
C VAL A 100 -14.86 4.79 0.40
N ASN A 101 -14.30 3.77 1.00
CA ASN A 101 -14.11 3.72 2.44
C ASN A 101 -13.07 4.74 2.92
N THR A 102 -11.97 4.89 2.19
CA THR A 102 -10.92 5.89 2.49
C THR A 102 -11.46 7.30 2.34
N VAL A 103 -12.23 7.59 1.28
CA VAL A 103 -12.85 8.92 1.08
C VAL A 103 -13.84 9.25 2.20
N LEU A 104 -14.70 8.31 2.58
CA LEU A 104 -15.72 8.55 3.63
C LEU A 104 -15.12 8.77 5.04
N SER A 105 -13.93 8.27 5.30
CA SER A 105 -13.30 8.38 6.63
C SER A 105 -12.22 9.43 6.74
N GLY A 106 -11.50 9.67 5.66
CA GLY A 106 -10.29 10.51 5.66
C GLY A 106 -10.56 11.97 5.32
N ALA A 107 -11.77 12.34 4.90
CA ALA A 107 -12.07 13.71 4.47
C ALA A 107 -11.81 14.77 5.57
N GLY A 108 -11.93 14.43 6.85
CA GLY A 108 -11.65 15.34 7.98
C GLY A 108 -10.16 15.45 8.31
N ASP A 109 -9.48 14.32 8.38
CA ASP A 109 -8.08 14.25 8.83
C ASP A 109 -7.11 14.67 7.72
N ALA A 110 -7.38 14.30 6.47
CA ALA A 110 -6.59 14.72 5.31
C ALA A 110 -6.69 16.23 5.05
N MET A 111 -7.85 16.85 5.30
CA MET A 111 -7.99 18.30 5.13
C MET A 111 -7.17 19.12 6.14
N SER A 112 -6.97 18.63 7.36
CA SER A 112 -6.26 19.37 8.39
C SER A 112 -4.74 19.31 8.28
N GLY A 113 -4.18 18.20 7.77
CA GLY A 113 -2.73 17.94 7.69
C GLY A 113 -2.09 18.27 6.33
N PHE A 114 -2.87 18.33 5.23
CA PHE A 114 -2.35 18.47 3.86
C PHE A 114 -2.88 19.69 3.10
N LEU A 115 -3.57 20.61 3.77
CA LEU A 115 -4.16 21.76 3.09
C LEU A 115 -3.11 22.57 2.30
N ASP A 116 -1.95 22.80 2.88
CA ASP A 116 -0.86 23.57 2.24
C ASP A 116 -0.30 22.83 1.01
N VAL A 117 -0.14 21.51 1.10
CA VAL A 117 0.32 20.67 -0.01
C VAL A 117 -0.74 20.62 -1.12
N ALA A 118 -2.01 20.48 -0.76
CA ALA A 118 -3.11 20.51 -1.70
C ALA A 118 -3.21 21.85 -2.44
N LEU A 119 -3.06 22.96 -1.72
CA LEU A 119 -3.03 24.29 -2.33
C LEU A 119 -1.85 24.46 -3.28
N GLN A 120 -0.65 24.04 -2.89
CA GLN A 120 0.52 24.07 -3.79
C GLN A 120 0.30 23.26 -5.07
N LEU A 121 -0.32 22.06 -4.97
CA LEU A 121 -0.63 21.24 -6.14
C LEU A 121 -1.69 21.88 -7.04
N ILE A 122 -2.75 22.42 -6.46
CA ILE A 122 -3.85 23.10 -7.18
C ILE A 122 -3.33 24.33 -7.94
N PHE A 123 -2.52 25.15 -7.30
CA PHE A 123 -1.98 26.39 -7.89
C PHE A 123 -0.70 26.20 -8.70
N SER A 124 -0.20 24.96 -8.86
CA SER A 124 0.88 24.68 -9.80
C SER A 124 0.42 24.87 -11.25
N LEU A 125 1.34 25.14 -12.18
CA LEU A 125 1.01 25.26 -13.62
C LEU A 125 0.29 24.03 -14.15
N ASP A 126 0.75 22.83 -13.78
CA ASP A 126 0.09 21.59 -14.16
C ASP A 126 -1.29 21.45 -13.48
N GLY A 127 -1.43 21.82 -12.22
CA GLY A 127 -2.72 21.81 -11.52
C GLY A 127 -3.77 22.68 -12.20
N ILE A 128 -3.41 23.93 -12.53
CA ILE A 128 -4.29 24.85 -13.26
C ILE A 128 -4.67 24.27 -14.64
N PHE A 129 -3.69 23.72 -15.36
CA PHE A 129 -3.95 23.10 -16.66
C PHE A 129 -4.91 21.90 -16.54
N LYS A 130 -4.76 21.05 -15.52
CA LYS A 130 -5.67 19.92 -15.28
C LYS A 130 -7.07 20.36 -14.88
N ILE A 131 -7.19 21.41 -14.05
CA ILE A 131 -8.49 22.02 -13.73
C ILE A 131 -9.20 22.45 -15.02
N LEU A 132 -8.52 23.16 -15.90
CA LEU A 132 -9.11 23.58 -17.17
C LEU A 132 -9.52 22.38 -18.04
N LEU A 133 -8.70 21.33 -18.11
CA LEU A 133 -9.02 20.11 -18.86
C LEU A 133 -10.26 19.39 -18.28
N PHE A 134 -10.32 19.16 -16.98
CA PHE A 134 -11.45 18.44 -16.37
C PHE A 134 -12.74 19.29 -16.38
N PHE A 135 -12.66 20.62 -16.34
CA PHE A 135 -13.85 21.47 -16.46
C PHE A 135 -14.25 21.77 -17.90
N LEU A 136 -13.48 21.38 -18.92
CA LEU A 136 -13.78 21.64 -20.32
C LEU A 136 -15.18 21.14 -20.75
N PRO A 137 -15.64 19.92 -20.43
CA PRO A 137 -16.98 19.47 -20.83
C PRO A 137 -18.11 20.33 -20.25
N ILE A 138 -18.00 20.76 -18.99
CA ILE A 138 -19.00 21.65 -18.39
C ILE A 138 -18.96 23.04 -19.01
N ILE A 139 -17.77 23.58 -19.30
CA ILE A 139 -17.64 24.90 -19.97
C ILE A 139 -18.29 24.86 -21.33
N LEU A 140 -17.98 23.84 -22.14
CA LEU A 140 -18.61 23.64 -23.46
C LEU A 140 -20.13 23.46 -23.33
N TYR A 141 -20.58 22.72 -22.32
CA TYR A 141 -22.00 22.54 -22.08
C TYR A 141 -22.71 23.87 -21.69
N LEU A 142 -22.11 24.70 -20.86
CA LEU A 142 -22.70 26.00 -20.46
C LEU A 142 -22.77 26.96 -21.66
N ILE A 143 -21.82 26.91 -22.58
CA ILE A 143 -21.79 27.75 -23.79
C ILE A 143 -22.80 27.25 -24.82
N PHE A 144 -22.79 25.93 -25.13
CA PHE A 144 -23.53 25.36 -26.25
C PHE A 144 -24.79 24.57 -25.86
N GLY A 145 -24.91 24.18 -24.59
CA GLY A 145 -25.95 23.25 -24.13
C GLY A 145 -27.41 23.79 -24.34
N ARG A 146 -27.62 25.11 -24.22
CA ARG A 146 -28.90 25.72 -24.49
C ARG A 146 -29.40 25.48 -25.91
N MET A 147 -28.49 25.28 -26.86
CA MET A 147 -28.84 24.99 -28.26
C MET A 147 -29.35 23.56 -28.47
N LEU A 148 -29.13 22.66 -27.50
CA LEU A 148 -29.51 21.24 -27.55
C LEU A 148 -30.95 20.99 -27.09
N PHE A 149 -31.55 21.89 -26.28
CA PHE A 149 -32.88 21.73 -25.72
C PHE A 149 -33.92 22.44 -26.59
N VAL A 150 -34.55 21.69 -27.48
CA VAL A 150 -35.65 22.14 -28.28
C VAL A 150 -36.82 21.15 -28.15
N SER A 151 -37.93 21.64 -27.54
CA SER A 151 -39.29 21.11 -27.48
C SER A 151 -39.54 19.75 -26.79
N GLU A 152 -40.71 19.72 -26.11
CA GLU A 152 -41.26 18.64 -25.28
C GLU A 152 -41.67 17.36 -26.04
N LEU A 153 -41.67 17.38 -27.36
CA LEU A 153 -42.26 16.34 -28.23
C LEU A 153 -41.60 14.95 -28.23
N TYR A 154 -40.44 14.76 -27.55
CA TYR A 154 -39.66 13.52 -27.72
C TYR A 154 -39.21 12.86 -26.41
N ARG A 155 -39.82 13.16 -25.27
CA ARG A 155 -39.39 12.65 -23.96
C ARG A 155 -39.36 11.13 -23.89
N ASP A 156 -40.42 10.47 -24.23
CA ASP A 156 -40.59 9.03 -23.99
C ASP A 156 -39.63 8.18 -24.83
N LYS A 157 -39.34 8.64 -26.06
CA LYS A 157 -38.33 7.99 -26.91
C LYS A 157 -36.90 8.17 -26.37
N ASN A 158 -36.60 9.31 -25.71
CA ASN A 158 -35.32 9.55 -25.13
C ASN A 158 -35.03 8.65 -23.91
N VAL A 159 -36.05 8.49 -23.05
CA VAL A 159 -35.98 7.59 -21.89
C VAL A 159 -35.64 6.17 -22.34
N PHE A 160 -36.44 5.65 -23.30
CA PHE A 160 -36.29 4.29 -23.79
C PHE A 160 -34.94 4.05 -24.49
N THR A 161 -34.51 4.98 -25.37
CA THR A 161 -33.22 4.88 -26.08
C THR A 161 -32.06 4.93 -25.12
N SER A 162 -32.08 5.83 -24.12
CA SER A 162 -31.00 5.90 -23.11
C SER A 162 -30.90 4.60 -22.28
N LEU A 163 -32.05 4.02 -21.92
CA LEU A 163 -32.09 2.76 -21.18
C LEU A 163 -31.51 1.59 -22.00
N ILE A 164 -31.85 1.50 -23.30
CA ILE A 164 -31.29 0.51 -24.22
C ILE A 164 -29.76 0.68 -24.27
N LEU A 165 -29.28 1.91 -24.41
CA LEU A 165 -27.85 2.19 -24.47
C LEU A 165 -27.09 1.81 -23.16
N VAL A 166 -27.76 2.01 -22.00
CA VAL A 166 -27.19 1.55 -20.71
C VAL A 166 -26.86 0.06 -20.76
N PHE A 167 -27.88 -0.76 -21.09
CA PHE A 167 -27.69 -2.22 -21.08
C PHE A 167 -26.81 -2.72 -22.22
N LEU A 168 -26.90 -2.13 -23.40
CA LEU A 168 -26.08 -2.50 -24.54
C LEU A 168 -24.59 -2.22 -24.26
N CYS A 169 -24.24 -1.00 -23.84
CA CYS A 169 -22.86 -0.63 -23.57
C CYS A 169 -22.32 -1.41 -22.36
N PHE A 170 -23.12 -1.61 -21.32
CA PHE A 170 -22.73 -2.41 -20.17
C PHE A 170 -22.47 -3.87 -20.56
N GLY A 171 -23.38 -4.50 -21.31
CA GLY A 171 -23.25 -5.89 -21.78
C GLY A 171 -22.03 -6.11 -22.67
N LEU A 172 -21.78 -5.17 -23.61
CA LEU A 172 -20.57 -5.21 -24.44
C LEU A 172 -19.29 -5.00 -23.59
N GLY A 173 -19.32 -4.09 -22.62
CA GLY A 173 -18.20 -3.90 -21.68
C GLY A 173 -17.89 -5.18 -20.88
N ILE A 174 -18.91 -5.83 -20.34
CA ILE A 174 -18.78 -7.13 -19.66
C ILE A 174 -18.21 -8.18 -20.61
N LEU A 175 -18.68 -8.27 -21.84
CA LEU A 175 -18.14 -9.21 -22.82
C LEU A 175 -16.64 -9.02 -23.02
N LEU A 176 -16.18 -7.78 -23.20
CA LEU A 176 -14.75 -7.48 -23.33
C LEU A 176 -13.95 -7.82 -22.08
N VAL A 177 -14.48 -7.57 -20.88
CA VAL A 177 -13.86 -7.97 -19.61
C VAL A 177 -13.63 -9.49 -19.57
N PHE A 178 -14.63 -10.29 -20.01
CA PHE A 178 -14.53 -11.74 -19.98
C PHE A 178 -13.61 -12.34 -21.05
N VAL A 179 -13.38 -11.63 -22.14
CA VAL A 179 -12.42 -12.02 -23.19
C VAL A 179 -10.97 -11.84 -22.70
N ASN A 180 -10.70 -10.86 -21.85
CA ASN A 180 -9.37 -10.63 -21.27
C ASN A 180 -9.25 -11.31 -19.91
N PRO A 181 -8.38 -12.32 -19.72
CA PRO A 181 -8.23 -13.03 -18.45
C PRO A 181 -7.89 -12.12 -17.27
N HIS A 182 -6.99 -11.14 -17.47
CA HIS A 182 -6.60 -10.18 -16.43
C HIS A 182 -7.77 -9.31 -15.99
N CYS A 183 -8.52 -8.70 -16.93
CA CYS A 183 -9.71 -7.91 -16.60
C CYS A 183 -10.80 -8.76 -15.90
N ARG A 184 -10.95 -10.01 -16.34
CA ARG A 184 -11.89 -10.95 -15.73
C ARG A 184 -11.50 -11.28 -14.29
N ASP A 185 -10.22 -11.52 -14.04
CA ASP A 185 -9.70 -11.84 -12.71
C ASP A 185 -9.89 -10.63 -11.77
N ILE A 186 -9.56 -9.40 -12.20
CA ILE A 186 -9.86 -8.16 -11.47
C ILE A 186 -11.36 -8.05 -11.13
N TYR A 187 -12.22 -8.34 -12.10
CA TYR A 187 -13.67 -8.21 -11.92
C TYR A 187 -14.25 -9.25 -10.94
N LYS A 188 -13.70 -10.46 -10.90
CA LYS A 188 -14.21 -11.59 -10.12
C LYS A 188 -13.40 -11.89 -8.88
N THR A 189 -12.11 -12.24 -9.04
CA THR A 189 -11.29 -12.96 -8.05
C THR A 189 -10.11 -12.16 -7.50
N GLU A 190 -9.52 -11.30 -8.30
CA GLU A 190 -8.31 -10.55 -7.95
C GLU A 190 -8.63 -9.04 -7.82
N TYR A 191 -9.72 -8.71 -7.12
CA TYR A 191 -10.15 -7.32 -6.99
C TYR A 191 -9.18 -6.53 -6.12
N ASN A 192 -8.66 -5.47 -6.70
CA ASN A 192 -7.94 -4.39 -6.05
C ASN A 192 -8.48 -3.07 -6.62
N PHE A 193 -8.81 -2.08 -5.78
CA PHE A 193 -9.41 -0.82 -6.23
C PHE A 193 -8.49 -0.05 -7.18
N GLN A 194 -7.19 0.04 -6.83
CA GLN A 194 -6.17 0.68 -7.66
C GLN A 194 -6.16 0.10 -9.08
N VAL A 195 -6.03 -1.22 -9.19
CA VAL A 195 -5.98 -1.93 -10.47
C VAL A 195 -7.30 -1.85 -11.21
N ALA A 196 -8.44 -1.90 -10.50
CA ALA A 196 -9.76 -1.75 -11.12
C ALA A 196 -9.95 -0.37 -11.74
N VAL A 197 -9.47 0.70 -11.09
CA VAL A 197 -9.48 2.05 -11.65
C VAL A 197 -8.53 2.15 -12.84
N GLU A 198 -7.33 1.60 -12.74
CA GLU A 198 -6.33 1.61 -13.81
C GLU A 198 -6.80 0.89 -15.08
N GLU A 199 -7.48 -0.24 -14.94
CA GLU A 199 -7.86 -1.08 -16.07
C GLU A 199 -9.30 -0.84 -16.56
N LEU A 200 -10.23 -0.62 -15.65
CA LEU A 200 -11.66 -0.54 -15.98
C LEU A 200 -12.26 0.86 -15.84
N GLY A 201 -11.47 1.84 -15.39
CA GLY A 201 -11.86 3.23 -15.21
C GLY A 201 -12.44 3.55 -13.82
N LEU A 202 -12.43 4.84 -13.45
CA LEU A 202 -12.79 5.31 -12.11
C LEU A 202 -14.22 4.95 -11.72
N PHE A 203 -15.21 5.23 -12.58
CA PHE A 203 -16.61 4.92 -12.28
C PHE A 203 -16.86 3.42 -12.11
N THR A 204 -16.18 2.59 -12.89
CA THR A 204 -16.30 1.14 -12.78
C THR A 204 -15.61 0.64 -11.51
N GLY A 205 -14.43 1.16 -11.18
CA GLY A 205 -13.71 0.88 -9.94
C GLY A 205 -14.56 1.21 -8.72
N VAL A 206 -15.12 2.43 -8.65
CA VAL A 206 -16.02 2.86 -7.55
C VAL A 206 -17.27 1.97 -7.46
N ARG A 207 -17.91 1.62 -8.59
CA ARG A 207 -19.05 0.71 -8.58
C ARG A 207 -18.69 -0.67 -8.04
N LEU A 208 -17.55 -1.23 -8.47
CA LEU A 208 -17.07 -2.52 -7.98
C LEU A 208 -16.75 -2.45 -6.49
N ASP A 209 -16.14 -1.36 -6.03
CA ASP A 209 -15.82 -1.15 -4.63
C ASP A 209 -17.07 -1.11 -3.75
N ILE A 210 -18.06 -0.32 -4.14
CA ILE A 210 -19.38 -0.28 -3.46
C ILE A 210 -20.01 -1.66 -3.46
N GLN A 211 -20.06 -2.34 -4.60
CA GLN A 211 -20.64 -3.68 -4.72
C GLN A 211 -19.96 -4.68 -3.76
N LYS A 212 -18.62 -4.68 -3.73
CA LYS A 212 -17.87 -5.63 -2.90
C LYS A 212 -17.92 -5.28 -1.41
N ASN A 213 -18.04 -3.99 -1.07
CA ASN A 213 -18.24 -3.56 0.30
C ASN A 213 -19.63 -3.91 0.85
N LEU A 214 -20.69 -3.82 0.01
CA LEU A 214 -22.06 -4.11 0.41
C LEU A 214 -22.39 -5.61 0.42
N PHE A 215 -21.94 -6.35 -0.58
CA PHE A 215 -22.30 -7.76 -0.78
C PHE A 215 -21.19 -8.75 -0.43
N GLY A 216 -20.00 -8.25 -0.08
CA GLY A 216 -18.82 -9.07 0.12
C GLY A 216 -18.23 -9.61 -1.20
N THR A 217 -17.13 -10.33 -1.06
CA THR A 217 -16.57 -11.13 -2.16
C THR A 217 -16.99 -12.58 -1.92
N GLU A 218 -17.73 -13.18 -2.85
CA GLU A 218 -18.15 -14.60 -2.81
C GLU A 218 -16.99 -15.58 -3.05
N GLN A 219 -15.83 -15.32 -2.47
CA GLN A 219 -14.67 -16.17 -2.68
C GLN A 219 -14.56 -17.16 -1.51
N SER A 220 -14.47 -18.44 -1.82
CA SER A 220 -13.96 -19.46 -0.92
C SER A 220 -12.44 -19.52 -0.97
N PHE A 221 -11.79 -20.08 0.05
CA PHE A 221 -10.37 -20.46 -0.06
C PHE A 221 -10.23 -21.53 -1.13
N GLU A 222 -9.22 -21.36 -1.99
CA GLU A 222 -8.95 -22.27 -3.09
C GLU A 222 -8.07 -23.44 -2.59
N GLU A 223 -8.31 -24.63 -3.11
CA GLU A 223 -7.40 -25.77 -2.91
C GLU A 223 -6.18 -25.59 -3.83
N TYR A 224 -4.99 -25.81 -3.30
CA TYR A 224 -3.73 -25.81 -4.04
C TYR A 224 -2.78 -26.86 -3.44
N ASP A 225 -1.83 -27.29 -4.24
CA ASP A 225 -0.82 -28.24 -3.83
C ASP A 225 0.44 -27.49 -3.38
N ASP A 226 0.74 -27.55 -2.10
CA ASP A 226 1.90 -26.87 -1.48
C ASP A 226 3.21 -27.68 -1.68
N THR A 227 3.12 -28.95 -2.10
CA THR A 227 4.28 -29.83 -2.35
C THR A 227 4.95 -29.57 -3.70
N MET A 228 4.49 -28.55 -4.43
CA MET A 228 4.94 -28.24 -5.80
C MET A 228 6.22 -27.36 -5.86
N ALA A 229 6.99 -27.24 -4.79
CA ALA A 229 8.35 -26.73 -4.90
C ALA A 229 9.25 -27.77 -5.63
N PRO A 230 10.25 -27.33 -6.43
CA PRO A 230 11.23 -28.27 -6.97
C PRO A 230 11.93 -29.00 -5.83
N VAL A 231 11.93 -30.31 -5.86
CA VAL A 231 12.69 -31.10 -4.88
C VAL A 231 14.18 -30.93 -5.24
N LEU A 232 14.85 -30.01 -4.54
CA LEU A 232 16.32 -30.01 -4.51
C LEU A 232 16.73 -31.21 -3.68
N GLU A 233 17.61 -32.07 -4.22
CA GLU A 233 18.11 -33.22 -3.45
C GLU A 233 18.78 -32.67 -2.16
N PRO A 234 18.34 -33.09 -0.97
CA PRO A 234 18.87 -32.56 0.26
C PRO A 234 20.36 -32.95 0.42
N GLU A 235 21.19 -31.98 0.77
CA GLU A 235 22.50 -32.31 1.37
C GLU A 235 22.23 -33.15 2.61
N VAL A 236 22.85 -34.33 2.67
CA VAL A 236 22.62 -35.35 3.72
C VAL A 236 23.37 -34.93 5.00
N GLU A 237 22.82 -33.95 5.73
CA GLU A 237 23.05 -33.85 7.17
C GLU A 237 21.89 -34.52 7.90
N GLU A 238 22.15 -35.25 8.99
CA GLU A 238 21.07 -35.79 9.83
C GLU A 238 20.22 -34.65 10.33
N PRO A 239 18.90 -34.60 10.02
CA PRO A 239 18.06 -33.45 10.35
C PRO A 239 17.93 -33.34 11.86
N LYS A 240 18.37 -32.19 12.43
CA LYS A 240 17.97 -31.83 13.78
C LYS A 240 16.45 -31.71 13.79
N VAL A 241 15.81 -32.46 14.69
CA VAL A 241 14.36 -32.40 14.86
C VAL A 241 14.04 -31.17 15.71
N TYR A 242 13.43 -30.18 15.09
CA TYR A 242 12.92 -28.99 15.77
C TYR A 242 11.41 -29.10 15.98
N ASP A 243 10.91 -28.46 17.04
CA ASP A 243 9.49 -28.30 17.29
C ASP A 243 8.84 -27.38 16.24
N PHE A 244 7.50 -27.35 16.19
CA PHE A 244 6.76 -26.46 15.33
C PHE A 244 6.45 -25.15 16.04
N ASN A 245 6.47 -24.03 15.30
CA ASN A 245 5.91 -22.75 15.71
C ASN A 245 4.37 -22.80 15.62
N LYS A 246 3.76 -23.46 16.58
CA LYS A 246 2.33 -23.80 16.60
C LYS A 246 1.75 -23.66 18.01
N MET A 247 0.56 -23.08 18.07
CA MET A 247 -0.22 -22.97 19.31
C MET A 247 -1.42 -23.91 19.30
N GLU A 248 -1.96 -24.22 20.47
CA GLU A 248 -3.26 -24.88 20.57
C GLU A 248 -4.36 -23.86 20.31
N LEU A 249 -5.04 -23.99 19.14
CA LEU A 249 -6.10 -23.10 18.71
C LEU A 249 -7.44 -23.85 18.66
N ASP A 250 -8.51 -23.22 19.19
CA ASP A 250 -9.86 -23.75 18.94
C ASP A 250 -10.35 -23.39 17.55
N LEU A 251 -10.12 -24.31 16.63
CA LEU A 251 -10.57 -24.23 15.23
C LEU A 251 -11.86 -25.02 14.97
N SER A 252 -12.65 -25.31 16.02
CA SER A 252 -13.85 -26.17 15.92
C SER A 252 -15.05 -25.49 15.28
N LYS A 253 -15.18 -24.14 15.41
CA LYS A 253 -16.30 -23.40 14.82
C LYS A 253 -16.40 -23.59 13.32
N ARG A 254 -17.60 -23.95 12.86
CA ARG A 254 -17.94 -24.16 11.45
C ARG A 254 -18.96 -23.14 10.98
N GLY A 255 -18.89 -22.83 9.67
CA GLY A 255 -19.80 -21.90 9.00
C GLY A 255 -19.48 -20.42 9.19
N GLY A 256 -19.88 -19.62 8.19
CA GLY A 256 -19.58 -18.19 8.11
C GLY A 256 -18.08 -17.90 7.95
N LYS A 257 -17.71 -16.63 7.96
CA LYS A 257 -16.33 -16.17 7.74
C LYS A 257 -15.32 -16.79 8.72
N ILE A 258 -15.69 -16.96 9.99
CA ILE A 258 -14.84 -17.60 11.01
C ILE A 258 -14.62 -19.09 10.69
N GLY A 259 -15.67 -19.80 10.29
CA GLY A 259 -15.53 -21.22 9.90
C GLY A 259 -14.65 -21.40 8.65
N ASP A 260 -14.72 -20.49 7.71
CA ASP A 260 -13.85 -20.48 6.52
C ASP A 260 -12.39 -20.23 6.92
N LEU A 261 -12.13 -19.27 7.83
CA LEU A 261 -10.80 -19.00 8.37
C LEU A 261 -10.25 -20.21 9.13
N ASN A 262 -11.06 -20.83 10.02
CA ASN A 262 -10.66 -22.03 10.75
C ASN A 262 -10.31 -23.19 9.82
N LYS A 263 -11.11 -23.40 8.77
CA LYS A 263 -10.81 -24.42 7.75
C LYS A 263 -9.49 -24.12 7.04
N TYR A 264 -9.26 -22.87 6.65
CA TYR A 264 -8.03 -22.47 5.99
C TYR A 264 -6.80 -22.64 6.90
N VAL A 265 -6.83 -22.08 8.13
CA VAL A 265 -5.73 -22.22 9.10
C VAL A 265 -5.45 -23.71 9.43
N SER A 266 -6.50 -24.54 9.53
CA SER A 266 -6.34 -25.98 9.76
C SER A 266 -5.67 -26.70 8.59
N SER A 267 -5.77 -26.18 7.37
CA SER A 267 -5.16 -26.77 6.19
C SER A 267 -3.69 -26.39 6.00
N LEU A 268 -3.18 -25.39 6.75
CA LEU A 268 -1.80 -24.97 6.67
C LEU A 268 -0.91 -25.81 7.59
N GLU A 269 0.31 -26.08 7.15
CA GLU A 269 1.35 -26.61 8.00
C GLU A 269 2.04 -25.49 8.77
N ALA A 270 2.34 -25.72 10.04
CA ALA A 270 3.12 -24.79 10.84
C ALA A 270 4.60 -24.94 10.48
N SER A 271 5.32 -23.82 10.39
CA SER A 271 6.76 -23.83 10.16
C SER A 271 7.51 -24.45 11.35
N ARG A 272 8.67 -25.04 11.09
CA ARG A 272 9.53 -25.54 12.14
C ARG A 272 10.35 -24.43 12.78
N GLN A 273 10.66 -24.59 14.05
CA GLN A 273 11.73 -23.88 14.71
C GLN A 273 13.07 -24.21 14.02
N ASN A 274 14.11 -23.43 14.29
CA ASN A 274 15.41 -23.55 13.66
C ASN A 274 16.54 -23.14 14.60
N GLU A 275 17.78 -23.16 14.13
CA GLU A 275 18.96 -22.81 14.93
C GLU A 275 18.97 -21.35 15.44
N TYR A 276 18.15 -20.48 14.84
CA TYR A 276 18.01 -19.08 15.25
C TYR A 276 16.87 -18.86 16.25
N THR A 277 16.08 -19.88 16.57
CA THR A 277 14.95 -19.76 17.50
C THR A 277 15.47 -19.31 18.88
N GLY A 278 14.95 -18.17 19.33
CA GLY A 278 15.26 -17.63 20.66
C GLY A 278 16.64 -17.00 20.83
N ILE A 279 17.41 -16.73 19.77
CA ILE A 279 18.73 -16.08 19.89
C ILE A 279 18.66 -14.67 20.49
N PHE A 280 17.48 -14.04 20.46
CA PHE A 280 17.19 -12.74 21.08
C PHE A 280 16.29 -12.83 22.32
N LYS A 281 16.06 -14.02 22.86
CA LYS A 281 15.22 -14.20 24.05
C LYS A 281 15.72 -13.33 25.21
N GLY A 282 14.83 -12.52 25.77
CA GLY A 282 15.12 -11.63 26.90
C GLY A 282 15.85 -10.34 26.53
N LYS A 283 16.20 -10.12 25.25
CA LYS A 283 16.85 -8.88 24.79
C LYS A 283 15.82 -7.77 24.57
N ASN A 284 16.27 -6.53 24.64
CA ASN A 284 15.48 -5.35 24.29
C ASN A 284 15.17 -5.33 22.79
N LEU A 285 14.03 -4.70 22.40
CA LEU A 285 13.69 -4.44 21.01
C LEU A 285 13.48 -2.94 20.78
N ILE A 286 14.12 -2.41 19.74
CA ILE A 286 13.82 -1.11 19.14
C ILE A 286 13.40 -1.36 17.71
N MET A 287 12.13 -1.14 17.41
CA MET A 287 11.59 -1.30 16.05
C MET A 287 11.32 0.05 15.43
N LEU A 288 11.80 0.28 14.20
CA LEU A 288 11.63 1.53 13.48
C LEU A 288 10.92 1.26 12.14
N THR A 289 9.92 2.08 11.86
CA THR A 289 9.40 2.24 10.49
C THR A 289 9.93 3.56 9.95
N ALA A 290 10.85 3.46 8.98
CA ALA A 290 11.56 4.60 8.42
C ALA A 290 10.83 5.16 7.19
N GLU A 291 10.47 6.45 7.23
CA GLU A 291 9.76 7.15 6.16
C GLU A 291 10.57 7.14 4.86
N ALA A 292 10.01 6.54 3.82
CA ALA A 292 10.52 6.51 2.44
C ALA A 292 11.98 6.01 2.30
N PHE A 293 12.43 5.12 3.18
CA PHE A 293 13.79 4.60 3.20
C PHE A 293 14.01 3.56 2.09
N THR A 294 15.19 3.58 1.44
CA THR A 294 15.59 2.58 0.43
C THR A 294 17.01 2.07 0.69
N ALA A 295 17.37 0.96 0.05
CA ALA A 295 18.71 0.36 0.16
C ALA A 295 19.81 1.33 -0.30
N GLU A 296 19.55 2.23 -1.22
CA GLU A 296 20.47 3.19 -1.83
C GLU A 296 20.89 4.32 -0.88
N VAL A 297 20.18 4.47 0.25
CA VAL A 297 20.63 5.34 1.37
C VAL A 297 21.83 4.75 2.09
N ILE A 298 22.05 3.42 2.02
CA ILE A 298 23.09 2.72 2.74
C ILE A 298 24.43 2.86 1.99
N ASP A 299 25.30 3.72 2.48
CA ASP A 299 26.62 3.98 1.89
C ASP A 299 27.69 4.01 2.96
N PRO A 300 28.84 3.31 2.79
CA PRO A 300 29.86 3.20 3.82
C PRO A 300 30.53 4.53 4.21
N LYS A 301 30.43 5.56 3.37
CA LYS A 301 31.00 6.88 3.63
C LYS A 301 29.96 7.91 4.03
N LEU A 302 28.80 7.88 3.40
CA LEU A 302 27.72 8.86 3.63
C LEU A 302 26.91 8.50 4.88
N THR A 303 26.59 7.20 5.05
CA THR A 303 25.75 6.67 6.13
C THR A 303 26.38 5.46 6.82
N PRO A 304 27.54 5.66 7.48
CA PRO A 304 28.35 4.55 8.03
C PRO A 304 27.63 3.74 9.10
N THR A 305 26.72 4.35 9.87
CA THR A 305 25.95 3.60 10.88
C THR A 305 24.92 2.70 10.20
N LEU A 306 24.13 3.20 9.27
CA LEU A 306 23.21 2.39 8.48
C LEU A 306 23.96 1.24 7.77
N TYR A 307 25.11 1.53 7.18
CA TYR A 307 25.94 0.51 6.54
C TYR A 307 26.41 -0.56 7.54
N ARG A 308 26.88 -0.16 8.73
CA ARG A 308 27.25 -1.07 9.82
C ARG A 308 26.07 -1.96 10.23
N LEU A 309 24.93 -1.36 10.53
CA LEU A 309 23.74 -2.09 10.97
C LEU A 309 23.26 -3.09 9.93
N ALA A 310 23.24 -2.71 8.65
CA ALA A 310 22.79 -3.55 7.55
C ALA A 310 23.77 -4.71 7.24
N THR A 311 25.08 -4.53 7.44
CA THR A 311 26.10 -5.51 7.04
C THR A 311 26.67 -6.32 8.21
N LYS A 312 26.57 -5.83 9.45
CA LYS A 312 27.05 -6.50 10.66
C LYS A 312 25.95 -7.15 11.49
N GLY A 313 24.67 -6.86 11.17
CA GLY A 313 23.51 -7.58 11.66
C GLY A 313 23.18 -8.77 10.75
N ILE A 314 21.87 -9.07 10.63
CA ILE A 314 21.35 -9.99 9.61
C ILE A 314 21.25 -9.21 8.30
N ASN A 315 21.99 -9.64 7.29
CA ASN A 315 22.11 -8.96 6.00
C ASN A 315 21.07 -9.50 5.02
N PHE A 316 19.96 -8.79 4.84
CA PHE A 316 18.95 -9.11 3.84
C PHE A 316 19.34 -8.48 2.51
N THR A 317 19.53 -9.27 1.47
CA THR A 317 19.98 -8.79 0.15
C THR A 317 18.86 -8.66 -0.88
N ASP A 318 17.71 -9.30 -0.65
CA ASP A 318 16.53 -9.29 -1.56
C ASP A 318 15.24 -9.01 -0.77
N TYR A 319 15.12 -7.76 -0.24
CA TYR A 319 13.98 -7.32 0.57
C TYR A 319 13.06 -6.34 -0.16
N TYR A 320 11.75 -6.47 0.06
CA TYR A 320 10.70 -5.70 -0.57
C TYR A 320 9.72 -5.09 0.42
N GLN A 321 9.25 -3.85 0.13
CA GLN A 321 8.21 -3.16 0.88
C GLN A 321 7.04 -2.80 -0.02
N PRO A 322 6.17 -3.74 -0.40
CA PRO A 322 5.05 -3.50 -1.29
C PRO A 322 3.89 -2.80 -0.58
N SER A 323 4.01 -1.50 -0.30
CA SER A 323 2.94 -0.71 0.32
C SER A 323 1.92 -0.23 -0.69
N SER A 324 0.64 -0.51 -0.45
CA SER A 324 -0.50 -0.09 -1.29
C SER A 324 -1.28 1.11 -0.75
N ALA A 325 -0.95 1.60 0.45
CA ALA A 325 -1.68 2.68 1.14
C ALA A 325 -0.74 3.74 1.74
N GLY A 326 0.38 4.02 1.04
CA GLY A 326 1.39 4.99 1.49
C GLY A 326 1.96 4.64 2.86
N THR A 327 2.37 5.67 3.63
CA THR A 327 2.95 5.55 4.98
C THR A 327 2.14 4.64 5.89
N THR A 328 0.83 4.88 6.01
CA THR A 328 -0.06 4.09 6.89
C THR A 328 -0.10 2.62 6.48
N GLY A 329 -0.05 2.33 5.18
CA GLY A 329 -0.09 0.96 4.69
C GLY A 329 1.19 0.19 4.98
N GLY A 330 2.34 0.81 4.77
CA GLY A 330 3.64 0.19 5.06
C GLY A 330 3.88 0.03 6.56
N GLU A 331 3.57 1.06 7.35
CA GLU A 331 3.58 0.97 8.81
C GLU A 331 2.70 -0.18 9.32
N TYR A 332 1.47 -0.31 8.75
CA TYR A 332 0.56 -1.40 9.08
C TYR A 332 1.17 -2.79 8.80
N GLN A 333 1.81 -2.95 7.63
CA GLN A 333 2.49 -4.21 7.28
C GLN A 333 3.59 -4.55 8.28
N ASN A 334 4.41 -3.58 8.65
CA ASN A 334 5.51 -3.78 9.57
C ASN A 334 5.05 -4.17 10.99
N ILE A 335 3.95 -3.58 11.47
CA ILE A 335 3.47 -3.77 12.85
C ILE A 335 2.53 -4.97 12.98
N PHE A 336 1.65 -5.18 12.01
CA PHE A 336 0.64 -6.25 12.05
C PHE A 336 1.05 -7.52 11.31
N GLY A 337 2.04 -7.46 10.41
CA GLY A 337 2.38 -8.58 9.53
C GLY A 337 1.24 -8.97 8.59
N MET A 338 0.36 -8.02 8.24
CA MET A 338 -0.83 -8.20 7.41
C MET A 338 -0.90 -7.13 6.31
N LEU A 339 -1.51 -7.47 5.17
CA LEU A 339 -1.81 -6.45 4.16
C LEU A 339 -2.89 -5.48 4.66
N PRO A 340 -2.76 -4.17 4.36
CA PRO A 340 -3.76 -3.16 4.72
C PRO A 340 -4.96 -3.22 3.77
N THR A 341 -5.81 -4.23 3.90
CA THR A 341 -6.93 -4.52 2.99
C THR A 341 -8.05 -3.49 3.00
N ALA A 342 -8.05 -2.58 3.98
CA ALA A 342 -8.93 -1.41 4.05
C ALA A 342 -8.19 -0.09 3.74
N GLY A 343 -7.06 -0.16 3.01
CA GLY A 343 -6.24 1.00 2.69
C GLY A 343 -5.80 1.77 3.94
N GLY A 344 -5.80 3.09 3.90
CA GLY A 344 -5.45 3.96 5.03
C GLY A 344 -6.34 3.81 6.28
N LYS A 345 -7.50 3.14 6.16
CA LYS A 345 -8.37 2.82 7.31
C LYS A 345 -7.95 1.59 8.11
N SER A 346 -6.99 0.80 7.63
CA SER A 346 -6.67 -0.47 8.27
C SER A 346 -6.35 -0.31 9.76
N PHE A 347 -5.60 0.72 10.15
CA PHE A 347 -5.38 1.04 11.57
C PHE A 347 -6.68 1.35 12.32
N LYS A 348 -7.52 2.22 11.78
CA LYS A 348 -8.78 2.61 12.42
C LYS A 348 -9.74 1.44 12.56
N ASN A 349 -9.80 0.56 11.56
CA ASN A 349 -10.66 -0.62 11.61
C ASN A 349 -10.20 -1.62 12.67
N THR A 350 -8.90 -1.65 12.98
CA THR A 350 -8.30 -2.55 13.97
C THR A 350 -8.03 -1.88 15.32
N GLU A 351 -8.43 -0.61 15.51
CA GLU A 351 -8.16 0.16 16.74
C GLU A 351 -8.69 -0.49 18.02
N LYS A 352 -9.76 -1.32 17.93
CA LYS A 352 -10.40 -2.03 19.04
C LYS A 352 -10.29 -3.55 18.94
N HIS A 353 -9.56 -4.06 17.93
CA HIS A 353 -9.34 -5.49 17.77
C HIS A 353 -8.38 -6.02 18.85
N LEU A 354 -8.43 -7.32 19.09
CA LEU A 354 -7.39 -7.99 19.84
C LEU A 354 -6.16 -8.18 18.95
N ASN A 355 -5.20 -7.26 19.05
CA ASN A 355 -3.99 -7.27 18.23
C ASN A 355 -2.91 -8.20 18.83
N TYR A 356 -3.27 -9.47 19.00
CA TYR A 356 -2.53 -10.48 19.80
C TYR A 356 -1.13 -10.77 19.28
N MET A 357 -0.92 -10.72 17.95
CA MET A 357 0.31 -11.15 17.28
C MET A 357 1.30 -10.01 16.98
N THR A 358 0.99 -8.74 17.31
CA THR A 358 1.98 -7.66 17.17
C THR A 358 3.16 -7.89 18.10
N MET A 359 4.37 -7.44 17.74
CA MET A 359 5.54 -7.58 18.64
C MET A 359 5.31 -6.89 19.98
N GLY A 360 4.63 -5.72 19.97
CA GLY A 360 4.24 -5.05 21.21
C GLY A 360 3.44 -5.99 22.13
N SER A 361 2.37 -6.58 21.61
CA SER A 361 1.50 -7.48 22.40
C SER A 361 2.21 -8.78 22.81
N GLN A 362 3.09 -9.33 21.98
CA GLN A 362 3.86 -10.53 22.34
C GLN A 362 4.84 -10.24 23.48
N LEU A 363 5.57 -9.12 23.43
CA LEU A 363 6.56 -8.74 24.42
C LEU A 363 5.93 -8.19 25.70
N ASP A 364 4.77 -7.51 25.61
CA ASP A 364 3.98 -7.07 26.78
C ASP A 364 3.54 -8.27 27.64
N ARG A 365 3.09 -9.37 27.01
CA ARG A 365 2.78 -10.62 27.71
C ARG A 365 3.97 -11.24 28.45
N LEU A 366 5.19 -10.88 28.06
CA LEU A 366 6.44 -11.28 28.72
C LEU A 366 6.94 -10.24 29.74
N GLY A 367 6.19 -9.17 29.98
CA GLY A 367 6.49 -8.14 30.96
C GLY A 367 7.51 -7.08 30.51
N TYR A 368 7.68 -6.89 29.20
CA TYR A 368 8.52 -5.82 28.66
C TYR A 368 7.89 -4.44 28.90
N TYR A 369 8.71 -3.46 29.23
CA TYR A 369 8.31 -2.05 29.21
C TYR A 369 8.11 -1.61 27.76
N GLY A 370 6.90 -1.27 27.35
CA GLY A 370 6.54 -0.95 25.97
C GLY A 370 6.17 0.51 25.77
N GLN A 371 6.80 1.23 24.78
CA GLN A 371 6.39 2.58 24.41
C GLN A 371 6.56 2.84 22.92
N ALA A 372 5.62 3.59 22.32
CA ALA A 372 5.63 3.95 20.91
C ALA A 372 5.76 5.47 20.71
N PHE A 373 6.45 5.89 19.64
CA PHE A 373 6.81 7.28 19.39
C PHE A 373 6.61 7.68 17.93
N HIS A 374 6.23 8.95 17.73
CA HIS A 374 6.19 9.60 16.41
C HIS A 374 6.49 11.08 16.55
N ASN A 375 7.37 11.61 15.70
CA ASN A 375 7.75 13.02 15.75
C ASN A 375 6.75 13.97 15.08
N ASN A 376 5.68 13.47 14.49
CA ASN A 376 4.58 14.28 13.93
C ASN A 376 3.31 14.14 14.79
N THR A 377 2.21 14.71 14.31
CA THR A 377 0.94 14.91 15.04
C THR A 377 0.41 13.61 15.65
N TYR A 378 0.17 13.68 16.97
CA TYR A 378 -0.31 12.57 17.81
C TYR A 378 -1.60 11.90 17.30
N THR A 379 -2.54 12.69 16.77
CA THR A 379 -3.87 12.18 16.36
C THR A 379 -3.93 11.74 14.89
N TYR A 380 -2.89 11.96 14.12
CA TYR A 380 -2.90 11.68 12.69
C TYR A 380 -3.05 10.18 12.42
N TYR A 381 -3.93 9.80 11.50
CA TYR A 381 -4.35 8.43 11.22
C TYR A 381 -4.90 7.67 12.45
N SER A 382 -5.43 8.39 13.46
CA SER A 382 -5.93 7.80 14.70
C SER A 382 -4.87 7.01 15.50
N ARG A 383 -3.57 7.33 15.33
CA ARG A 383 -2.47 6.65 16.06
C ARG A 383 -2.62 6.74 17.57
N ASN A 384 -3.17 7.85 18.08
CA ASN A 384 -3.52 8.02 19.49
C ASN A 384 -4.47 6.96 20.05
N VAL A 385 -5.22 6.27 19.20
CA VAL A 385 -6.10 5.15 19.60
C VAL A 385 -5.44 3.83 19.24
N THR A 386 -5.00 3.67 18.00
CA THR A 386 -4.49 2.40 17.47
C THR A 386 -3.21 1.96 18.16
N HIS A 387 -2.23 2.87 18.32
CA HIS A 387 -0.92 2.53 18.90
C HIS A 387 -0.97 2.25 20.40
N ASN A 388 -1.97 2.79 21.11
CA ASN A 388 -2.25 2.40 22.51
C ASN A 388 -2.81 0.97 22.63
N ASN A 389 -3.21 0.33 21.52
CA ASN A 389 -3.78 -1.02 21.49
C ASN A 389 -2.87 -2.03 20.74
N LEU A 390 -1.57 -1.78 20.73
CA LEU A 390 -0.57 -2.63 20.07
C LEU A 390 0.37 -3.32 21.07
N GLY A 391 0.05 -3.25 22.39
CA GLY A 391 0.88 -3.83 23.46
C GLY A 391 2.04 -2.94 23.89
N TYR A 392 1.96 -1.63 23.68
CA TYR A 392 2.89 -0.67 24.26
C TYR A 392 2.29 -0.14 25.58
N SER A 393 2.70 -0.73 26.72
CA SER A 393 2.10 -0.51 28.06
C SER A 393 2.11 0.96 28.50
N GLU A 394 3.13 1.74 28.08
CA GLU A 394 3.27 3.17 28.36
C GLU A 394 2.61 4.06 27.30
N GLY A 395 1.98 3.44 26.30
CA GLY A 395 1.21 4.11 25.29
C GLY A 395 2.05 4.74 24.16
N PHE A 396 1.39 5.67 23.46
CA PHE A 396 1.94 6.35 22.28
C PHE A 396 2.17 7.84 22.55
N MET A 397 3.37 8.31 22.23
CA MET A 397 3.75 9.72 22.32
C MET A 397 3.96 10.30 20.91
N GLY A 398 3.24 11.37 20.60
CA GLY A 398 3.38 12.15 19.37
C GLY A 398 3.34 13.64 19.64
N TYR A 399 3.49 14.46 18.59
CA TYR A 399 3.40 15.92 18.71
C TYR A 399 1.99 16.35 19.13
N GLY A 400 1.89 17.14 20.19
CA GLY A 400 0.64 17.47 20.89
C GLY A 400 0.31 16.53 22.06
N ASN A 401 1.17 15.51 22.34
CA ASN A 401 1.08 14.64 23.51
C ASN A 401 2.47 14.35 24.12
N GLY A 402 3.29 15.38 24.26
CA GLY A 402 4.58 15.31 24.94
C GLY A 402 5.79 15.35 24.02
N MET A 403 5.69 15.00 22.75
CA MET A 403 6.80 15.03 21.78
C MET A 403 7.29 16.46 21.52
N GLU A 404 6.46 17.48 21.63
CA GLU A 404 6.79 18.90 21.50
C GLU A 404 7.86 19.40 22.51
N LYS A 405 8.16 18.62 23.54
CA LYS A 405 9.24 18.88 24.49
C LYS A 405 10.62 18.60 23.91
N TYR A 406 10.68 17.72 22.91
CA TYR A 406 11.91 17.19 22.36
C TYR A 406 12.12 17.61 20.92
N VAL A 407 11.03 17.71 20.13
CA VAL A 407 11.05 17.93 18.69
C VAL A 407 10.50 19.31 18.36
N LYS A 408 11.28 20.08 17.59
CA LYS A 408 10.85 21.38 17.08
C LYS A 408 9.80 21.20 15.98
N TRP A 409 8.78 22.08 15.96
CA TRP A 409 7.81 22.11 14.86
C TRP A 409 8.44 22.72 13.61
N GLU A 410 8.78 21.86 12.67
CA GLU A 410 9.26 22.18 11.32
C GLU A 410 8.82 21.06 10.38
N TRP A 411 8.98 21.22 9.07
CA TRP A 411 8.54 20.17 8.16
C TRP A 411 9.67 19.69 7.24
N PRO A 412 9.92 18.37 7.22
CA PRO A 412 9.55 17.39 8.25
C PRO A 412 10.34 17.61 9.56
N GLN A 413 9.84 17.02 10.63
CA GLN A 413 10.50 17.05 11.93
C GLN A 413 11.75 16.15 11.95
N SER A 414 12.66 16.44 12.90
CA SER A 414 13.91 15.69 13.08
C SER A 414 13.71 14.35 13.77
N ASP A 415 14.20 13.27 13.15
CA ASP A 415 14.26 11.93 13.74
C ASP A 415 15.34 11.86 14.82
N LEU A 416 16.42 12.61 14.65
CA LEU A 416 17.48 12.71 15.68
C LEU A 416 16.91 13.33 16.97
N ASP A 417 16.18 14.43 16.86
CA ASP A 417 15.60 15.09 18.05
C ASP A 417 14.61 14.16 18.76
N MET A 418 13.81 13.41 18.00
CA MET A 418 12.88 12.42 18.55
C MET A 418 13.63 11.35 19.34
N ILE A 419 14.58 10.66 18.71
CA ILE A 419 15.28 9.54 19.34
C ILE A 419 16.12 10.04 20.52
N ALA A 420 16.89 11.12 20.36
CA ALA A 420 17.71 11.67 21.44
C ALA A 420 16.87 12.13 22.65
N GLY A 421 15.72 12.73 22.40
CA GLY A 421 14.83 13.20 23.48
C GLY A 421 14.07 12.09 24.20
N THR A 422 13.68 11.02 23.49
CA THR A 422 12.84 9.98 24.07
C THR A 422 13.60 8.75 24.58
N LEU A 423 14.81 8.50 24.08
CA LEU A 423 15.67 7.38 24.52
C LEU A 423 15.84 7.32 26.06
N PRO A 424 16.08 8.44 26.79
CA PRO A 424 16.17 8.43 28.25
C PRO A 424 14.91 7.98 28.97
N LEU A 425 13.73 7.95 28.31
CA LEU A 425 12.46 7.59 28.96
C LEU A 425 12.38 6.09 29.26
N TYR A 426 13.06 5.25 28.48
CA TYR A 426 12.91 3.80 28.56
C TYR A 426 14.25 3.01 28.64
N ILE A 427 15.38 3.58 28.22
CA ILE A 427 16.63 2.84 28.05
C ILE A 427 17.12 2.10 29.32
N ASP A 428 16.78 2.60 30.50
CA ASP A 428 17.11 2.00 31.80
C ASP A 428 16.03 1.03 32.33
N LYS A 429 14.93 0.80 31.57
CA LYS A 429 13.78 -0.02 31.96
C LYS A 429 13.79 -1.38 31.24
N GLN A 430 14.88 -2.12 31.38
CA GLN A 430 15.05 -3.41 30.69
C GLN A 430 14.25 -4.55 31.34
N PRO A 431 13.69 -5.50 30.56
CA PRO A 431 13.67 -5.49 29.10
C PRO A 431 12.63 -4.50 28.57
N PHE A 432 12.98 -3.76 27.52
CA PHE A 432 12.08 -2.80 26.89
C PHE A 432 11.77 -3.14 25.43
N ASN A 433 10.63 -2.62 24.97
CA ASN A 433 10.17 -2.67 23.57
C ASN A 433 9.77 -1.26 23.14
N ALA A 434 10.58 -0.60 22.31
CA ALA A 434 10.31 0.72 21.79
C ALA A 434 9.96 0.67 20.30
N TYR A 435 8.95 1.44 19.88
CA TYR A 435 8.58 1.59 18.49
C TYR A 435 8.71 3.06 18.04
N TYR A 436 9.30 3.27 16.88
CA TYR A 436 9.45 4.58 16.26
C TYR A 436 8.88 4.61 14.86
N MET A 437 7.93 5.52 14.60
CA MET A 437 7.57 5.95 13.27
C MET A 437 8.30 7.25 12.96
N THR A 438 9.19 7.26 11.96
CA THR A 438 10.00 8.43 11.59
C THR A 438 9.29 9.31 10.56
N VAL A 439 9.82 10.50 10.28
CA VAL A 439 9.25 11.43 9.29
C VAL A 439 10.29 12.22 8.50
N SER A 440 11.56 12.25 8.90
CA SER A 440 12.56 13.12 8.26
C SER A 440 12.78 12.83 6.78
N GLY A 441 12.60 11.57 6.34
CA GLY A 441 12.64 11.15 4.94
C GLY A 441 11.45 11.57 4.07
N HIS A 442 10.48 12.32 4.61
CA HIS A 442 9.25 12.68 3.90
C HIS A 442 9.49 13.56 2.66
N SER A 443 8.61 13.42 1.69
CA SER A 443 8.70 14.06 0.37
C SER A 443 8.73 15.60 0.40
N GLY A 444 9.21 16.17 -0.72
CA GLY A 444 9.45 17.59 -0.89
C GLY A 444 10.96 17.91 -0.95
N TYR A 445 11.76 16.98 -1.44
CA TYR A 445 13.22 16.89 -1.44
C TYR A 445 13.93 18.12 -2.04
N SER A 446 13.68 19.31 -1.46
CA SER A 446 14.33 20.55 -1.82
C SER A 446 14.71 21.33 -0.57
N ARG A 447 15.70 22.20 -0.67
CA ARG A 447 16.13 23.05 0.46
C ARG A 447 15.07 24.01 0.97
N SER A 448 14.04 24.30 0.18
CA SER A 448 12.90 25.13 0.57
C SER A 448 11.68 24.33 1.05
N GLY A 449 11.56 23.07 0.64
CA GLY A 449 10.39 22.22 0.92
C GLY A 449 10.60 21.16 2.01
N ASN A 450 11.87 20.97 2.46
CA ASN A 450 12.20 19.96 3.47
C ASN A 450 13.30 20.49 4.39
N ALA A 451 12.99 20.62 5.67
CA ALA A 451 13.90 21.16 6.67
C ALA A 451 15.15 20.28 6.85
N MET A 452 14.99 18.95 6.78
CA MET A 452 16.10 18.02 6.92
C MET A 452 17.00 17.98 5.67
N THR A 453 16.43 18.10 4.47
CA THR A 453 17.19 18.39 3.24
C THR A 453 18.01 19.65 3.37
N LYS A 454 17.43 20.74 3.87
CA LYS A 454 18.15 22.01 4.08
C LYS A 454 19.27 21.85 5.10
N LYS A 455 19.00 21.19 6.24
CA LYS A 455 19.92 20.96 7.35
C LYS A 455 21.17 20.17 6.92
N ASN A 456 20.96 19.15 6.10
CA ASN A 456 22.00 18.17 5.76
C ASN A 456 22.56 18.33 4.33
N TRP A 457 22.22 19.41 3.60
CA TRP A 457 22.57 19.58 2.19
C TRP A 457 24.07 19.54 1.92
N GLU A 458 24.87 20.06 2.82
CA GLU A 458 26.33 20.15 2.66
C GLU A 458 26.98 18.77 2.50
N ALA A 459 26.45 17.75 3.17
CA ALA A 459 26.97 16.38 3.09
C ALA A 459 26.77 15.73 1.69
N VAL A 460 25.80 16.20 0.91
CA VAL A 460 25.41 15.57 -0.37
C VAL A 460 25.65 16.45 -1.59
N GLN A 461 25.96 17.75 -1.43
CA GLN A 461 25.99 18.73 -2.51
C GLN A 461 26.94 18.37 -3.67
N ASN A 462 28.02 17.66 -3.39
CA ASN A 462 29.05 17.25 -4.35
C ASN A 462 28.83 15.84 -4.93
N LEU A 463 27.73 15.15 -4.56
CA LEU A 463 27.43 13.83 -5.12
C LEU A 463 27.02 13.95 -6.60
N PRO A 464 27.27 12.92 -7.42
CA PRO A 464 27.00 12.94 -8.87
C PRO A 464 25.53 12.65 -9.19
N TYR A 465 24.59 13.26 -8.46
CA TYR A 465 23.15 13.10 -8.62
C TYR A 465 22.45 14.42 -8.91
N SER A 466 21.24 14.34 -9.42
CA SER A 466 20.35 15.49 -9.54
C SER A 466 20.00 16.08 -8.16
N ASP A 467 19.57 17.34 -8.12
CA ASP A 467 19.27 18.01 -6.86
C ASP A 467 18.10 17.35 -6.09
N ASP A 468 17.15 16.72 -6.80
CA ASP A 468 16.05 15.99 -6.16
C ASP A 468 16.57 14.74 -5.42
N VAL A 469 17.48 13.96 -6.08
CA VAL A 469 18.09 12.76 -5.47
C VAL A 469 19.02 13.16 -4.33
N LYS A 470 19.84 14.20 -4.51
CA LYS A 470 20.64 14.77 -3.39
C LYS A 470 19.76 15.19 -2.22
N GLY A 471 18.61 15.85 -2.52
CA GLY A 471 17.67 16.27 -1.49
C GLY A 471 17.07 15.11 -0.70
N TYR A 472 16.78 14.00 -1.37
CA TYR A 472 16.33 12.76 -0.74
C TYR A 472 17.42 12.16 0.16
N LEU A 473 18.66 12.05 -0.32
CA LEU A 473 19.78 11.56 0.47
C LEU A 473 20.04 12.46 1.69
N ALA A 474 20.00 13.79 1.52
CA ALA A 474 20.13 14.76 2.61
C ALA A 474 19.04 14.60 3.69
N ALA A 475 17.79 14.35 3.29
CA ALA A 475 16.71 14.10 4.24
C ALA A 475 16.98 12.85 5.09
N ASN A 476 17.50 11.78 4.49
CA ASN A 476 17.85 10.52 5.17
C ASN A 476 19.14 10.61 6.02
N MET A 477 19.98 11.62 5.83
CA MET A 477 21.08 11.91 6.75
C MET A 477 20.62 12.20 8.19
N GLU A 478 19.38 12.61 8.36
CA GLU A 478 18.81 12.81 9.69
C GLU A 478 18.54 11.47 10.38
N LEU A 479 18.07 10.46 9.64
CA LEU A 479 17.92 9.08 10.11
C LEU A 479 19.28 8.47 10.46
N GLU A 480 20.31 8.67 9.63
CA GLU A 480 21.68 8.24 9.92
C GLU A 480 22.17 8.78 11.27
N LYS A 481 22.04 10.09 11.50
CA LYS A 481 22.45 10.74 12.75
C LYS A 481 21.64 10.25 13.96
N ALA A 482 20.36 9.97 13.75
CA ALA A 482 19.50 9.42 14.79
C ALA A 482 19.95 8.02 15.21
N LEU A 483 20.31 7.18 14.23
CA LEU A 483 20.84 5.83 14.49
C LEU A 483 22.26 5.85 15.06
N GLU A 484 23.11 6.79 14.61
CA GLU A 484 24.45 6.99 15.22
C GLU A 484 24.32 7.32 16.71
N HIS A 485 23.44 8.27 17.06
CA HIS A 485 23.19 8.62 18.45
C HIS A 485 22.64 7.43 19.24
N LEU A 486 21.68 6.70 18.69
CA LEU A 486 21.10 5.51 19.30
C LEU A 486 22.16 4.45 19.59
N VAL A 487 22.90 4.01 18.58
CA VAL A 487 23.91 2.95 18.71
C VAL A 487 25.00 3.35 19.70
N LYS A 488 25.51 4.59 19.59
CA LYS A 488 26.49 5.12 20.51
C LYS A 488 25.99 5.10 21.96
N THR A 489 24.77 5.50 22.20
CA THR A 489 24.20 5.48 23.57
C THR A 489 24.04 4.06 24.10
N LEU A 490 23.64 3.08 23.25
CA LEU A 490 23.55 1.67 23.63
C LEU A 490 24.94 1.11 23.98
N GLU A 491 25.97 1.48 23.23
CA GLU A 491 27.36 1.09 23.48
C GLU A 491 27.92 1.71 24.79
N GLU A 492 27.71 3.01 24.99
CA GLU A 492 28.12 3.73 26.20
C GLU A 492 27.46 3.17 27.47
N LYS A 493 26.22 2.71 27.37
CA LYS A 493 25.51 2.03 28.46
C LYS A 493 25.86 0.54 28.60
N GLY A 494 26.62 -0.02 27.67
CA GLY A 494 27.03 -1.43 27.70
C GLY A 494 25.91 -2.42 27.40
N ILE A 495 24.81 -1.99 26.73
CA ILE A 495 23.62 -2.80 26.41
C ILE A 495 23.43 -3.04 24.92
N ALA A 496 24.40 -2.67 24.07
CA ALA A 496 24.32 -2.89 22.62
C ALA A 496 24.20 -4.38 22.26
N ASP A 497 24.87 -5.26 23.01
CA ASP A 497 24.80 -6.72 22.85
C ASP A 497 23.45 -7.31 23.27
N ASP A 498 22.66 -6.58 24.07
CA ASP A 498 21.39 -6.98 24.62
C ASP A 498 20.22 -6.19 24.00
N THR A 499 20.45 -5.44 22.93
CA THR A 499 19.44 -4.67 22.25
C THR A 499 19.40 -5.02 20.76
N VAL A 500 18.19 -5.37 20.28
CA VAL A 500 17.91 -5.62 18.88
C VAL A 500 17.33 -4.35 18.26
N ILE A 501 17.88 -3.91 17.13
CA ILE A 501 17.34 -2.85 16.28
C ILE A 501 16.75 -3.51 15.03
N CYS A 502 15.44 -3.32 14.80
CA CYS A 502 14.74 -3.74 13.58
C CYS A 502 14.26 -2.50 12.84
N LEU A 503 14.76 -2.24 11.64
CA LEU A 503 14.37 -1.12 10.81
C LEU A 503 13.88 -1.61 9.45
N ALA A 504 12.67 -1.19 9.08
CA ALA A 504 12.09 -1.37 7.76
C ALA A 504 11.54 -0.03 7.25
N THR A 505 11.36 0.10 5.95
CA THR A 505 10.69 1.26 5.36
C THR A 505 9.17 1.14 5.43
N ASP A 506 8.45 2.25 5.23
CA ASP A 506 7.01 2.24 5.00
C ASP A 506 6.64 2.11 3.51
N HIS A 507 7.39 2.74 2.61
CA HIS A 507 7.19 2.69 1.16
C HIS A 507 8.41 3.23 0.40
N PHE A 508 8.42 3.09 -0.93
CA PHE A 508 9.41 3.70 -1.81
C PHE A 508 9.29 5.25 -1.81
N PRO A 509 10.34 6.01 -2.15
CA PRO A 509 10.33 7.48 -2.14
C PRO A 509 9.54 8.07 -3.32
N TYR A 510 8.22 7.93 -3.31
CA TYR A 510 7.33 8.42 -4.37
C TYR A 510 7.44 9.93 -4.63
N GLY A 511 7.97 10.67 -3.67
CA GLY A 511 8.19 12.12 -3.79
C GLY A 511 9.26 12.51 -4.80
N LEU A 512 10.15 11.59 -5.23
CA LEU A 512 11.15 11.82 -6.26
C LEU A 512 10.52 12.03 -7.63
N ASP A 513 9.59 11.18 -8.02
CA ASP A 513 8.90 11.26 -9.31
C ASP A 513 7.40 11.51 -9.14
N LYS A 514 7.04 12.71 -8.67
CA LYS A 514 5.64 13.15 -8.57
C LYS A 514 5.00 13.14 -9.97
N GLY A 515 4.05 12.23 -10.19
CA GLY A 515 3.46 11.99 -11.52
C GLY A 515 4.14 10.89 -12.33
N GLY A 516 5.28 10.35 -11.90
CA GLY A 516 5.94 9.20 -12.49
C GLY A 516 5.13 7.92 -12.36
N LYS A 517 5.34 6.99 -13.27
CA LYS A 517 4.72 5.67 -13.37
C LYS A 517 5.78 4.65 -13.75
N LEU A 518 5.51 3.39 -13.54
CA LEU A 518 6.40 2.31 -13.95
C LEU A 518 6.83 2.47 -15.43
N GLY A 519 8.12 2.39 -15.69
CA GLY A 519 8.74 2.69 -16.99
C GLY A 519 8.94 4.19 -17.30
N ASN A 520 8.60 5.09 -16.37
CA ASN A 520 8.87 6.54 -16.49
C ASN A 520 9.01 7.19 -15.09
N MET A 521 10.00 6.74 -14.35
CA MET A 521 10.38 7.24 -13.03
C MET A 521 11.87 7.62 -13.05
N PRO A 522 12.25 8.71 -13.73
CA PRO A 522 13.66 9.02 -14.01
C PRO A 522 14.49 9.30 -12.75
N LYS A 523 13.91 9.94 -11.72
CA LYS A 523 14.63 10.24 -10.48
C LYS A 523 14.83 9.02 -9.61
N LEU A 524 13.81 8.18 -9.53
CA LEU A 524 13.91 6.90 -8.83
C LEU A 524 14.88 5.96 -9.55
N SER A 525 14.83 5.92 -10.88
CA SER A 525 15.78 5.15 -11.70
C SER A 525 17.22 5.67 -11.57
N GLU A 526 17.40 7.00 -11.45
CA GLU A 526 18.70 7.61 -11.16
C GLU A 526 19.24 7.17 -9.79
N LEU A 527 18.39 7.17 -8.76
CA LEU A 527 18.76 6.72 -7.42
C LEU A 527 19.12 5.23 -7.41
N TYR A 528 18.29 4.40 -8.03
CA TYR A 528 18.44 2.93 -8.02
C TYR A 528 19.53 2.41 -8.97
N GLY A 529 19.95 3.22 -9.96
CA GLY A 529 20.93 2.81 -10.96
C GLY A 529 20.37 1.85 -12.02
N TYR A 530 19.05 1.66 -12.08
CA TYR A 530 18.35 0.86 -13.10
C TYR A 530 16.97 1.44 -13.41
N GLU A 531 16.40 1.07 -14.57
CA GLU A 531 15.08 1.51 -14.97
C GLU A 531 13.98 0.77 -14.15
N VAL A 532 13.07 1.53 -13.53
CA VAL A 532 11.99 1.00 -12.71
C VAL A 532 10.78 0.68 -13.60
N THR A 533 10.57 -0.60 -13.93
CA THR A 533 9.57 -1.08 -14.89
C THR A 533 8.43 -1.91 -14.28
N ASN A 534 8.59 -2.35 -13.04
CA ASN A 534 7.60 -3.14 -12.31
C ASN A 534 7.61 -2.83 -10.80
N TYR A 535 6.62 -3.35 -10.08
CA TYR A 535 6.47 -3.07 -8.65
C TYR A 535 7.61 -3.63 -7.79
N PHE A 536 8.21 -4.78 -8.13
CA PHE A 536 9.33 -5.32 -7.35
C PHE A 536 10.59 -4.47 -7.48
N GLU A 537 10.88 -3.98 -8.69
CA GLU A 537 11.99 -3.02 -8.90
C GLU A 537 11.75 -1.71 -8.15
N ARG A 538 10.50 -1.24 -8.07
CA ARG A 538 10.13 -0.02 -7.36
C ARG A 538 10.19 -0.17 -5.83
N ASP A 539 9.69 -1.28 -5.32
CA ASP A 539 9.48 -1.53 -3.89
C ASP A 539 10.67 -2.25 -3.24
N HIS A 540 11.77 -2.45 -3.99
CA HIS A 540 13.01 -2.97 -3.46
C HIS A 540 13.59 -2.02 -2.41
N SER A 541 14.01 -2.57 -1.26
CA SER A 541 14.50 -1.80 -0.13
C SER A 541 15.47 -2.65 0.72
N ARG A 542 15.62 -2.31 1.98
CA ARG A 542 16.47 -3.05 2.92
C ARG A 542 15.74 -3.24 4.26
N LEU A 543 15.74 -4.47 4.75
CA LEU A 543 15.43 -4.77 6.14
C LEU A 543 16.75 -4.81 6.93
N ILE A 544 16.77 -4.20 8.10
CA ILE A 544 17.88 -4.24 9.04
C ILE A 544 17.39 -4.91 10.32
N ILE A 545 18.04 -6.00 10.73
CA ILE A 545 17.91 -6.60 12.06
C ILE A 545 19.32 -6.71 12.64
N TRP A 546 19.63 -5.87 13.60
CA TRP A 546 20.95 -5.77 14.18
C TRP A 546 20.90 -5.96 15.70
N CYS A 547 21.97 -6.53 16.24
CA CYS A 547 22.27 -6.59 17.66
C CYS A 547 23.80 -6.61 17.81
N GLY A 548 24.34 -5.88 18.75
CA GLY A 548 25.81 -5.82 18.95
C GLY A 548 26.46 -7.20 19.11
N ALA A 549 25.77 -8.15 19.73
CA ALA A 549 26.21 -9.53 19.86
C ALA A 549 26.41 -10.27 18.51
N LEU A 550 25.72 -9.87 17.44
CA LEU A 550 25.87 -10.48 16.11
C LEU A 550 27.15 -10.07 15.41
N GLU A 551 27.68 -8.87 15.69
CA GLU A 551 28.93 -8.39 15.07
C GLU A 551 30.13 -9.25 15.41
N LYS A 552 30.07 -9.98 16.52
CA LYS A 552 31.11 -10.89 17.02
C LYS A 552 31.04 -12.29 16.44
N LYS A 553 30.05 -12.54 15.58
CA LYS A 553 29.75 -13.86 14.97
C LYS A 553 29.97 -13.83 13.46
N LYS A 554 29.90 -15.02 12.84
CA LYS A 554 29.88 -15.14 11.38
C LYS A 554 28.66 -14.34 10.85
N PRO A 555 28.82 -13.53 9.79
CA PRO A 555 27.68 -12.81 9.18
C PRO A 555 26.56 -13.74 8.78
N ILE A 556 25.33 -13.38 9.15
CA ILE A 556 24.11 -14.06 8.71
C ILE A 556 23.62 -13.32 7.46
N VAL A 557 23.48 -14.03 6.35
CA VAL A 557 23.01 -13.48 5.08
C VAL A 557 21.70 -14.18 4.71
N VAL A 558 20.69 -13.40 4.37
CA VAL A 558 19.40 -13.85 3.82
C VAL A 558 19.30 -13.29 2.41
N ASP A 559 19.46 -14.15 1.42
CA ASP A 559 19.41 -13.83 -0.02
C ASP A 559 18.12 -14.29 -0.70
N SER A 560 17.29 -15.06 0.01
CA SER A 560 15.96 -15.42 -0.46
C SER A 560 15.02 -14.21 -0.43
N PRO A 561 14.06 -14.14 -1.39
CA PRO A 561 13.07 -13.07 -1.41
C PRO A 561 12.34 -12.92 -0.07
N THR A 562 12.38 -11.72 0.49
CA THR A 562 11.85 -11.37 1.81
C THR A 562 11.03 -10.08 1.71
N PHE A 563 9.99 -9.91 2.51
CA PHE A 563 9.19 -8.70 2.50
C PHE A 563 8.63 -8.33 3.89
N SER A 564 7.92 -7.21 3.95
CA SER A 564 7.40 -6.65 5.21
C SER A 564 6.57 -7.62 6.06
N LEU A 565 5.81 -8.54 5.45
CA LEU A 565 5.00 -9.49 6.21
C LEU A 565 5.83 -10.62 6.86
N ASP A 566 7.09 -10.78 6.46
CA ASP A 566 8.03 -11.75 7.05
C ASP A 566 8.68 -11.21 8.33
N ILE A 567 8.57 -9.91 8.62
CA ILE A 567 9.22 -9.27 9.77
C ILE A 567 8.73 -9.88 11.09
N LEU A 568 7.40 -9.91 11.29
CA LEU A 568 6.84 -10.36 12.57
C LEU A 568 7.09 -11.84 12.85
N PRO A 569 6.81 -12.80 11.96
CA PRO A 569 7.10 -14.21 12.22
C PRO A 569 8.59 -14.44 12.43
N THR A 570 9.48 -13.72 11.71
CA THR A 570 10.94 -13.80 11.91
C THR A 570 11.34 -13.28 13.30
N LEU A 571 10.86 -12.09 13.71
CA LEU A 571 11.14 -11.55 15.04
C LEU A 571 10.56 -12.45 16.13
N SER A 572 9.35 -12.98 15.96
CA SER A 572 8.74 -13.89 16.93
C SER A 572 9.60 -15.13 17.15
N ASN A 573 10.13 -15.73 16.08
CA ASN A 573 11.05 -16.86 16.18
C ASN A 573 12.38 -16.47 16.81
N LEU A 574 12.99 -15.37 16.39
CA LEU A 574 14.27 -14.88 16.94
C LEU A 574 14.18 -14.53 18.43
N PHE A 575 13.06 -13.97 18.89
CA PHE A 575 12.81 -13.70 20.31
C PHE A 575 12.35 -14.94 21.09
N GLY A 576 11.98 -16.02 20.40
CA GLY A 576 11.45 -17.23 21.03
C GLY A 576 10.14 -16.97 21.75
N THR A 577 9.31 -16.09 21.21
CA THR A 577 7.96 -15.82 21.72
C THR A 577 7.00 -16.95 21.33
N GLU A 578 5.88 -17.07 22.03
CA GLU A 578 4.83 -18.01 21.68
C GLU A 578 3.99 -17.44 20.52
N PHE A 579 4.01 -18.12 19.37
CA PHE A 579 3.21 -17.75 18.21
C PHE A 579 2.84 -18.98 17.36
N ASP A 580 1.81 -18.80 16.53
CA ASP A 580 1.43 -19.79 15.52
C ASP A 580 1.73 -19.26 14.12
N SER A 581 2.67 -19.89 13.42
CA SER A 581 3.12 -19.45 12.10
C SER A 581 2.01 -19.48 11.03
N ARG A 582 0.97 -20.31 11.22
CA ARG A 582 -0.20 -20.39 10.32
C ARG A 582 -1.08 -19.13 10.36
N LEU A 583 -0.93 -18.30 11.39
CA LEU A 583 -1.66 -17.04 11.57
C LEU A 583 -1.00 -15.86 10.86
N PHE A 584 0.18 -16.06 10.26
CA PHE A 584 0.88 -15.04 9.49
C PHE A 584 0.81 -15.34 8.00
N PRO A 585 0.51 -14.36 7.14
CA PRO A 585 0.62 -14.52 5.69
C PRO A 585 2.08 -14.56 5.21
N GLY A 586 3.03 -13.95 5.94
CA GLY A 586 4.47 -14.06 5.75
C GLY A 586 5.05 -15.32 6.43
N ARG A 587 6.38 -15.45 6.39
CA ARG A 587 7.13 -16.57 6.99
C ARG A 587 8.23 -16.08 7.94
N ASP A 588 8.68 -16.94 8.83
CA ASP A 588 10.02 -16.81 9.39
C ASP A 588 11.04 -17.13 8.29
N VAL A 589 11.94 -16.21 7.99
CA VAL A 589 12.92 -16.34 6.88
C VAL A 589 13.94 -17.46 7.10
N PHE A 590 14.10 -17.92 8.34
CA PHE A 590 14.98 -19.00 8.73
C PHE A 590 14.29 -20.37 8.81
N SER A 591 12.98 -20.39 8.59
CA SER A 591 12.19 -21.63 8.60
C SER A 591 12.31 -22.38 7.28
N ASP A 592 11.75 -23.59 7.27
CA ASP A 592 11.59 -24.45 6.10
C ASP A 592 10.49 -24.01 5.11
N ALA A 593 9.80 -22.89 5.40
CA ALA A 593 8.76 -22.37 4.53
C ALA A 593 9.34 -21.67 3.29
N ASP A 594 8.77 -21.96 2.11
CA ASP A 594 9.18 -21.35 0.85
C ASP A 594 9.09 -19.82 0.84
N ALA A 595 10.05 -19.16 0.20
CA ALA A 595 10.03 -17.72 0.00
C ALA A 595 8.89 -17.31 -0.94
N LEU A 596 8.06 -16.37 -0.48
CA LEU A 596 6.96 -15.84 -1.27
C LEU A 596 6.70 -14.38 -0.90
N VAL A 597 7.17 -13.47 -1.73
CA VAL A 597 6.81 -12.06 -1.71
C VAL A 597 5.59 -11.83 -2.56
N PHE A 598 4.60 -11.09 -2.09
CA PHE A 598 3.42 -10.75 -2.88
C PHE A 598 2.85 -9.37 -2.50
N ASN A 599 2.09 -8.79 -3.42
CA ASN A 599 1.44 -7.51 -3.20
C ASN A 599 -0.08 -7.59 -3.42
N SER A 600 -0.77 -6.50 -3.09
CA SER A 600 -2.23 -6.40 -3.26
C SER A 600 -2.69 -6.38 -4.72
N ASN A 601 -1.78 -6.27 -5.68
CA ASN A 601 -2.06 -6.35 -7.12
C ASN A 601 -1.95 -7.79 -7.65
N TYR A 602 -1.73 -8.77 -6.75
CA TYR A 602 -1.53 -10.19 -7.06
C TYR A 602 -0.27 -10.49 -7.87
N ASP A 603 0.71 -9.55 -7.89
CA ASP A 603 2.07 -9.87 -8.32
C ASP A 603 2.75 -10.67 -7.21
N TRP A 604 3.61 -11.61 -7.60
CA TRP A 604 4.37 -12.39 -6.64
C TRP A 604 5.77 -12.77 -7.15
N LYS A 605 6.68 -12.97 -6.20
CA LYS A 605 8.06 -13.38 -6.44
C LYS A 605 8.44 -14.52 -5.50
N THR A 606 9.14 -15.50 -6.04
CA THR A 606 9.78 -16.60 -5.32
C THR A 606 11.25 -16.68 -5.73
N GLU A 607 12.00 -17.58 -5.17
CA GLU A 607 13.38 -17.89 -5.60
C GLU A 607 13.43 -18.33 -7.07
N TYR A 608 12.35 -18.90 -7.57
CA TYR A 608 12.28 -19.45 -8.93
C TYR A 608 11.88 -18.45 -9.99
N GLY A 609 11.33 -17.30 -9.60
CA GLY A 609 10.94 -16.26 -10.58
C GLY A 609 9.88 -15.30 -10.08
N THR A 610 9.45 -14.44 -11.01
CA THR A 610 8.51 -13.34 -10.76
C THR A 610 7.29 -13.44 -11.66
N TYR A 611 6.11 -13.32 -11.08
CA TYR A 611 4.83 -13.23 -11.80
C TYR A 611 4.29 -11.81 -11.72
N ILE A 612 3.96 -11.24 -12.89
CA ILE A 612 3.31 -9.93 -13.01
C ILE A 612 1.87 -10.15 -13.49
N SER A 613 0.91 -9.89 -12.61
CA SER A 613 -0.51 -10.15 -12.83
C SER A 613 -1.06 -9.36 -14.02
N SER A 614 -0.71 -8.07 -14.15
CA SER A 614 -1.13 -7.22 -15.26
C SER A 614 -0.67 -7.73 -16.65
N LYS A 615 0.43 -8.47 -16.69
CA LYS A 615 0.97 -9.11 -17.90
C LYS A 615 0.51 -10.57 -18.05
N GLY A 616 -0.09 -11.17 -17.00
CA GLY A 616 -0.42 -12.59 -16.94
C GLY A 616 0.82 -13.51 -17.15
N LYS A 617 2.01 -13.02 -16.78
CA LYS A 617 3.28 -13.63 -17.18
C LYS A 617 4.16 -13.95 -15.97
N PHE A 618 4.60 -15.20 -15.90
CA PHE A 618 5.68 -15.63 -15.03
C PHE A 618 7.02 -15.60 -15.79
N THR A 619 8.02 -15.00 -15.19
CA THR A 619 9.38 -14.96 -15.71
C THR A 619 10.28 -15.73 -14.76
N GLN A 620 10.74 -16.89 -15.18
CA GLN A 620 11.60 -17.77 -14.38
C GLN A 620 13.04 -17.20 -14.31
N THR A 621 13.64 -17.20 -13.12
CA THR A 621 14.99 -16.69 -12.87
C THR A 621 16.04 -17.64 -13.48
N ASP A 622 16.00 -18.92 -13.14
CA ASP A 622 16.88 -19.95 -13.69
C ASP A 622 16.08 -21.00 -14.48
N LYS A 623 16.23 -20.97 -15.79
CA LYS A 623 15.55 -21.89 -16.70
C LYS A 623 16.04 -23.34 -16.63
N SER A 624 17.14 -23.61 -15.95
CA SER A 624 17.64 -24.98 -15.71
C SER A 624 16.80 -25.72 -14.68
N VAL A 625 16.14 -25.02 -13.77
CA VAL A 625 15.25 -25.59 -12.76
C VAL A 625 13.93 -26.00 -13.41
N LYS A 626 13.57 -27.29 -13.29
CA LYS A 626 12.30 -27.79 -13.79
C LYS A 626 11.17 -27.54 -12.80
N LEU A 627 10.34 -26.56 -13.10
CA LEU A 627 9.13 -26.29 -12.32
C LEU A 627 8.00 -27.26 -12.68
N PRO A 628 7.18 -27.68 -11.70
CA PRO A 628 5.96 -28.44 -11.96
C PRO A 628 5.02 -27.73 -12.93
N LYS A 629 4.27 -28.49 -13.73
CA LYS A 629 3.38 -27.93 -14.78
C LYS A 629 2.36 -26.93 -14.22
N ASP A 630 1.83 -27.18 -13.03
CA ASP A 630 0.79 -26.35 -12.40
C ASP A 630 1.36 -25.34 -11.38
N TYR A 631 2.70 -25.16 -11.34
CA TYR A 631 3.37 -24.26 -10.39
C TYR A 631 2.74 -22.86 -10.33
N VAL A 632 2.63 -22.18 -11.49
CA VAL A 632 2.06 -20.82 -11.56
C VAL A 632 0.59 -20.79 -11.11
N LYS A 633 -0.18 -21.80 -11.43
CA LYS A 633 -1.60 -21.93 -11.03
C LYS A 633 -1.71 -22.05 -9.50
N ASN A 634 -0.91 -22.91 -8.89
CA ASN A 634 -0.91 -23.14 -7.46
C ASN A 634 -0.40 -21.90 -6.70
N MET A 635 0.66 -21.25 -7.17
CA MET A 635 1.15 -20.01 -6.58
C MET A 635 0.11 -18.88 -6.65
N LYS A 636 -0.62 -18.73 -7.75
CA LYS A 636 -1.75 -17.78 -7.84
C LYS A 636 -2.84 -18.08 -6.80
N ALA A 637 -3.20 -19.34 -6.60
CA ALA A 637 -4.19 -19.75 -5.61
C ALA A 637 -3.68 -19.46 -4.18
N LYS A 638 -2.42 -19.79 -3.89
CA LYS A 638 -1.76 -19.50 -2.60
C LYS A 638 -1.78 -18.00 -2.28
N VAL A 639 -1.40 -17.15 -3.24
CA VAL A 639 -1.41 -15.68 -3.09
C VAL A 639 -2.83 -15.16 -2.87
N ARG A 640 -3.83 -15.60 -3.65
CA ARG A 640 -5.23 -15.22 -3.45
C ARG A 640 -5.74 -15.60 -2.06
N ASN A 641 -5.38 -16.78 -1.58
CA ASN A 641 -5.75 -17.24 -0.24
C ASN A 641 -5.11 -16.39 0.86
N LYS A 642 -3.82 -16.04 0.73
CA LYS A 642 -3.13 -15.17 1.70
C LYS A 642 -3.73 -13.76 1.76
N ILE A 643 -4.05 -13.16 0.62
CA ILE A 643 -4.73 -11.85 0.55
C ILE A 643 -6.14 -11.95 1.16
N ARG A 644 -6.89 -13.01 0.84
CA ARG A 644 -8.21 -13.26 1.41
C ARG A 644 -8.14 -13.48 2.93
N TYR A 645 -7.15 -14.22 3.41
CA TYR A 645 -6.91 -14.42 4.84
C TYR A 645 -6.71 -13.07 5.54
N CYS A 646 -5.80 -12.21 5.05
CA CYS A 646 -5.60 -10.88 5.61
C CYS A 646 -6.95 -10.13 5.74
N LYS A 647 -7.73 -10.09 4.66
CA LYS A 647 -9.01 -9.38 4.66
C LYS A 647 -10.00 -9.96 5.67
N LEU A 648 -10.20 -11.26 5.67
CA LEU A 648 -11.19 -11.89 6.55
C LEU A 648 -10.77 -11.83 8.02
N ALA A 649 -9.49 -12.03 8.31
CA ALA A 649 -8.96 -11.96 9.67
C ALA A 649 -9.18 -10.57 10.27
N LEU A 650 -8.95 -9.51 9.47
CA LEU A 650 -9.19 -8.14 9.88
C LEU A 650 -10.69 -7.81 9.98
N ASP A 651 -11.50 -8.22 8.98
CA ASP A 651 -12.94 -7.95 8.97
C ASP A 651 -13.69 -8.60 10.15
N THR A 652 -13.14 -9.65 10.76
CA THR A 652 -13.82 -10.47 11.76
C THR A 652 -13.22 -10.40 13.17
N ASP A 653 -12.17 -9.58 13.37
CA ASP A 653 -11.39 -9.60 14.62
C ASP A 653 -10.98 -11.05 15.00
N TYR A 654 -10.35 -11.76 14.04
CA TYR A 654 -10.13 -13.20 14.14
C TYR A 654 -9.31 -13.61 15.37
N TYR A 655 -8.33 -12.78 15.74
CA TYR A 655 -7.51 -13.06 16.93
C TYR A 655 -8.32 -13.00 18.22
N ARG A 656 -9.31 -12.10 18.33
CA ARG A 656 -10.23 -12.12 19.47
C ARG A 656 -11.02 -13.43 19.54
N HIS A 657 -11.42 -13.96 18.39
CA HIS A 657 -12.12 -15.24 18.35
C HIS A 657 -11.22 -16.41 18.79
N LEU A 658 -9.92 -16.36 18.54
CA LEU A 658 -8.99 -17.44 18.89
C LEU A 658 -8.49 -17.36 20.33
N PHE A 659 -8.32 -16.16 20.88
CA PHE A 659 -7.58 -15.92 22.12
C PHE A 659 -8.38 -15.24 23.24
N SER A 660 -9.72 -15.07 23.10
CA SER A 660 -10.60 -14.51 24.16
C SER A 660 -11.26 -15.58 25.01
#